data_ec30e5a18f4e9048e839918d53f67d52
#
_entry.id   ec30e5a18f4e9048e839918d53f67d52
#
_cell.length_a   1.000
_cell.length_b   1.000
_cell.length_c   1.000
_cell.angle_alpha   90.00
_cell.angle_beta   90.00
_cell.angle_gamma   90.00
#
_symmetry.space_group_name_H-M   'P 1'
#
loop_
_entity.id
_entity.type
_entity.pdbx_description
1 polymer ?
#
loop_
_entity_poly.entity_id
_entity_poly.type
_entity_poly.pdbx_seq_one_letter_code
_entity_poly.pdbx_strand_id
1 'polypeptide(L)'
;MMRRFFYILVVALCLAHVVQAQDDVRRNIAIKEVTVFGQRPMKDIGVQRTRIDSAVLKENVSLSMADVLAFNSSIFVKSYGRATLSTVAFRGTSPSHTQVTWNGMKINSPMLGMTDFSMIPSYFIDDASLLHGTSSVNETGGGLGGAVRLSTKPAQADGFGLQYVQGVGSFKTFDEFLRLTYGDDHWQLSTRAVYSSSPNDYKYRNRDKKENIYDDEMNIIGSYYPTERNRSGSYKDLHLLQEIYYNTGRGDRFGLNAWYINSNRELQMLTTDYGEASDFDNRQREHTFRGVLSWDHLRSDWKLATKAGYIHTWMAYDYERDPGNGIMQTMTRSRSRINTIYAQADGEYYLDKWLFTASVTAHQHMVESRDKNIILQQGNKAVVGYDTNRMELSSSLSAKWRPSDRVGVSAVLREELFGDTFSPLIPALFVDGVISERGNIMAKASVSRNYRFPTLNDLYFLPGGNPDLKPERGWTYDVGLSFAVGCEGVYSLSGSASWFDSYVSDWILWLPTTKGFFSPRNVKDVHAYGVELQSSLDVALSPSVQLSLDGTYSWTPSRNEGEPMSPADKSVGKQLPYVPEHTATVTGRLTWRTWSLLYKWNYYSERYTMSSNDLSLSGRLPTYYMNNITLEKGFSLPWADLSLKCAINNLFDEEYLSVLSRPMPGINYEFFLGITPKWKR
;
A
#
# COMPACT_ATOMS: atom_id res chain seq x y z
N MET A 1 13.73 8.07 33.43
CA MET A 1 12.67 8.34 32.46
C MET A 1 11.35 7.63 32.82
N MET A 2 11.34 6.33 33.13
CA MET A 2 10.15 5.56 33.56
C MET A 2 9.37 6.15 34.74
N ARG A 3 10.01 6.70 35.79
CA ARG A 3 9.30 7.31 36.93
C ARG A 3 8.47 8.56 36.56
N ARG A 4 8.95 9.38 35.63
CA ARG A 4 8.19 10.56 35.14
C ARG A 4 7.01 10.15 34.26
N PHE A 5 7.15 9.06 33.52
CA PHE A 5 6.09 8.49 32.69
C PHE A 5 4.96 7.90 33.54
N PHE A 6 5.31 7.22 34.63
CA PHE A 6 4.35 6.68 35.59
C PHE A 6 3.53 7.78 36.26
N TYR A 7 4.14 8.92 36.61
CA TYR A 7 3.42 10.07 37.18
C TYR A 7 2.47 10.74 36.17
N ILE A 8 2.84 10.82 34.88
CA ILE A 8 1.96 11.34 33.82
C ILE A 8 0.78 10.40 33.59
N LEU A 9 1.01 9.09 33.57
CA LEU A 9 -0.05 8.08 33.45
C LEU A 9 -0.99 8.09 34.65
N VAL A 10 -0.46 8.22 35.88
CA VAL A 10 -1.26 8.33 37.12
C VAL A 10 -2.03 9.63 37.15
N VAL A 11 -1.46 10.76 36.74
CA VAL A 11 -2.17 12.04 36.64
C VAL A 11 -3.26 12.00 35.59
N ALA A 12 -3.03 11.36 34.44
CA ALA A 12 -4.06 11.14 33.41
C ALA A 12 -5.18 10.21 33.89
N LEU A 13 -4.86 9.17 34.66
CA LEU A 13 -5.83 8.30 35.32
C LEU A 13 -6.61 9.01 36.46
N CYS A 14 -5.97 9.86 37.25
CA CYS A 14 -6.62 10.65 38.29
C CYS A 14 -7.55 11.74 37.72
N LEU A 15 -7.16 12.39 36.62
CA LEU A 15 -8.03 13.33 35.88
C LEU A 15 -9.25 12.62 35.28
N ALA A 16 -9.15 11.33 34.94
CA ALA A 16 -10.27 10.54 34.46
C ALA A 16 -11.35 10.27 35.55
N HIS A 17 -11.00 10.38 36.83
CA HIS A 17 -11.94 10.16 37.92
C HIS A 17 -12.72 11.44 38.35
N VAL A 18 -12.28 12.61 37.90
CA VAL A 18 -12.91 13.90 38.30
C VAL A 18 -14.04 14.32 37.35
N VAL A 19 -14.15 13.69 36.17
CA VAL A 19 -15.25 13.97 35.25
C VAL A 19 -16.22 12.77 35.23
N GLN A 20 -16.96 12.59 36.33
CA GLN A 20 -18.25 11.92 36.29
C GLN A 20 -19.30 12.89 35.75
N ALA A 21 -19.23 13.19 34.47
CA ALA A 21 -20.38 13.70 33.73
C ALA A 21 -21.21 12.48 33.29
N GLN A 22 -22.33 12.28 33.99
CA GLN A 22 -23.44 11.50 33.46
C GLN A 22 -23.80 12.07 32.09
N ASP A 23 -23.60 11.27 31.05
CA ASP A 23 -24.52 11.25 29.91
C ASP A 23 -24.30 9.98 29.14
N ASP A 24 -25.34 9.19 29.03
CA ASP A 24 -25.53 8.08 28.13
C ASP A 24 -25.45 8.57 26.65
N VAL A 25 -24.24 8.87 26.20
CA VAL A 25 -24.01 8.90 24.75
C VAL A 25 -24.02 7.44 24.29
N ARG A 26 -25.18 6.95 23.97
CA ARG A 26 -25.37 5.74 23.16
C ARG A 26 -24.68 6.03 21.82
N ARG A 27 -23.36 5.84 21.72
CA ARG A 27 -22.79 5.46 20.42
C ARG A 27 -23.53 4.17 20.06
N ASN A 28 -24.33 4.21 19.02
CA ASN A 28 -24.79 2.99 18.38
C ASN A 28 -23.53 2.19 18.04
N ILE A 29 -23.28 1.15 18.83
CA ILE A 29 -22.23 0.18 18.56
C ILE A 29 -22.78 -0.57 17.35
N ALA A 30 -22.43 -0.10 16.16
CA ALA A 30 -22.75 -0.77 14.92
C ALA A 30 -21.83 -1.99 14.84
N ILE A 31 -22.32 -3.14 15.28
CA ILE A 31 -21.75 -4.42 14.85
C ILE A 31 -21.83 -4.39 13.32
N LYS A 32 -20.69 -4.69 12.66
CA LYS A 32 -20.69 -4.82 11.19
C LYS A 32 -21.90 -5.63 10.79
N GLU A 33 -22.82 -5.00 10.06
CA GLU A 33 -24.03 -5.64 9.62
C GLU A 33 -23.62 -6.90 8.85
N VAL A 34 -24.03 -8.08 9.34
CA VAL A 34 -23.98 -9.27 8.51
C VAL A 34 -24.95 -8.98 7.39
N THR A 35 -24.40 -8.54 6.27
CA THR A 35 -25.20 -8.33 5.08
C THR A 35 -25.77 -9.69 4.67
N VAL A 36 -26.93 -10.02 5.22
CA VAL A 36 -27.78 -11.10 4.70
C VAL A 36 -28.04 -10.69 3.27
N PHE A 37 -27.50 -11.44 2.33
CA PHE A 37 -27.51 -11.10 0.92
C PHE A 37 -28.94 -10.85 0.41
N GLY A 38 -29.40 -9.62 0.56
CA GLY A 38 -30.25 -9.00 -0.44
C GLY A 38 -29.47 -9.07 -1.77
N GLN A 39 -30.12 -9.09 -2.91
CA GLN A 39 -29.56 -9.32 -4.25
C GLN A 39 -28.08 -8.95 -4.39
N ARG A 40 -27.21 -9.96 -4.52
CA ARG A 40 -25.76 -9.76 -4.62
C ARG A 40 -25.45 -8.87 -5.82
N PRO A 41 -24.57 -7.86 -5.68
CA PRO A 41 -24.23 -6.98 -6.80
C PRO A 41 -23.72 -7.78 -7.99
N MET A 42 -24.32 -7.62 -9.17
CA MET A 42 -23.86 -8.28 -10.39
C MET A 42 -22.42 -7.92 -10.74
N LYS A 43 -21.96 -6.77 -10.28
CA LYS A 43 -20.57 -6.31 -10.50
C LYS A 43 -19.52 -7.19 -9.83
N ASP A 44 -19.87 -7.91 -8.77
CA ASP A 44 -18.95 -8.67 -7.92
C ASP A 44 -18.98 -10.19 -8.22
N ILE A 45 -19.58 -10.63 -9.34
CA ILE A 45 -19.61 -12.04 -9.73
C ILE A 45 -18.20 -12.61 -9.81
N GLY A 46 -17.89 -13.59 -8.97
CA GLY A 46 -16.62 -14.32 -8.92
C GLY A 46 -15.41 -13.50 -8.48
N VAL A 47 -15.57 -12.21 -8.15
CA VAL A 47 -14.47 -11.32 -7.78
C VAL A 47 -13.95 -11.66 -6.37
N GLN A 48 -12.61 -11.83 -6.27
CA GLN A 48 -11.87 -11.95 -5.01
C GLN A 48 -11.41 -10.56 -4.57
N ARG A 49 -12.06 -10.01 -3.54
CA ARG A 49 -11.77 -8.65 -3.06
C ARG A 49 -11.70 -8.61 -1.54
N THR A 50 -10.64 -8.01 -1.01
CA THR A 50 -10.52 -7.61 0.40
C THR A 50 -10.80 -6.12 0.52
N ARG A 51 -11.74 -5.72 1.37
CA ARG A 51 -11.97 -4.31 1.73
C ARG A 51 -11.30 -4.00 3.04
N ILE A 52 -10.57 -2.88 3.08
CA ILE A 52 -10.03 -2.35 4.33
C ILE A 52 -11.12 -1.52 5.00
N ASP A 53 -11.37 -1.80 6.28
CA ASP A 53 -12.36 -1.07 7.05
C ASP A 53 -11.99 0.42 7.17
N SER A 54 -12.99 1.29 7.05
CA SER A 54 -12.80 2.74 7.16
C SER A 54 -12.28 3.18 8.52
N ALA A 55 -12.60 2.46 9.60
CA ALA A 55 -12.08 2.71 10.94
C ALA A 55 -10.57 2.43 11.03
N VAL A 56 -10.07 1.44 10.27
CA VAL A 56 -8.64 1.13 10.16
C VAL A 56 -7.91 2.25 9.41
N LEU A 57 -8.49 2.79 8.34
CA LEU A 57 -7.92 3.92 7.58
C LEU A 57 -7.78 5.20 8.43
N LYS A 58 -8.63 5.37 9.46
CA LYS A 58 -8.65 6.53 10.36
C LYS A 58 -8.07 6.23 11.74
N GLU A 59 -7.32 5.15 11.88
CA GLU A 59 -6.80 4.73 13.18
C GLU A 59 -5.82 5.73 13.78
N ASN A 60 -4.73 6.02 13.09
CA ASN A 60 -3.72 7.02 13.51
C ASN A 60 -3.29 7.86 12.32
N VAL A 61 -3.07 9.16 12.55
CA VAL A 61 -2.64 10.09 11.51
C VAL A 61 -1.21 9.81 11.01
N SER A 62 -0.40 9.14 11.83
CA SER A 62 0.97 8.76 11.49
C SER A 62 1.07 7.62 10.48
N LEU A 63 -0.04 6.91 10.19
CA LEU A 63 -0.03 5.74 9.33
C LEU A 63 -0.09 6.12 7.84
N SER A 64 0.80 5.50 7.08
CA SER A 64 0.71 5.42 5.62
C SER A 64 -0.15 4.23 5.19
N MET A 65 -0.50 4.16 3.91
CA MET A 65 -1.15 2.97 3.35
C MET A 65 -0.26 1.72 3.41
N ALA A 66 1.07 1.87 3.44
CA ALA A 66 1.99 0.74 3.67
C ALA A 66 1.75 0.10 5.04
N ASP A 67 1.63 0.92 6.10
CA ASP A 67 1.39 0.45 7.46
C ASP A 67 0.01 -0.20 7.60
N VAL A 68 -1.00 0.40 6.98
CA VAL A 68 -2.37 -0.15 6.97
C VAL A 68 -2.39 -1.53 6.33
N LEU A 69 -1.76 -1.70 5.17
CA LEU A 69 -1.75 -2.97 4.45
C LEU A 69 -0.93 -4.05 5.17
N ALA A 70 0.19 -3.69 5.79
CA ALA A 70 1.07 -4.61 6.50
C ALA A 70 0.39 -5.32 7.68
N PHE A 71 -0.57 -4.65 8.36
CA PHE A 71 -1.25 -5.19 9.53
C PHE A 71 -2.69 -5.66 9.27
N ASN A 72 -3.28 -5.35 8.12
CA ASN A 72 -4.71 -5.62 7.88
C ASN A 72 -4.96 -6.37 6.56
N SER A 73 -3.92 -6.97 5.98
CA SER A 73 -4.08 -7.79 4.77
C SER A 73 -3.04 -8.90 4.71
N SER A 74 -3.26 -9.88 3.83
CA SER A 74 -2.30 -10.96 3.52
C SER A 74 -1.19 -10.52 2.56
N ILE A 75 -1.17 -9.24 2.15
CA ILE A 75 -0.21 -8.73 1.17
C ILE A 75 1.13 -8.45 1.84
N PHE A 76 2.20 -8.88 1.21
CA PHE A 76 3.54 -8.56 1.68
C PHE A 76 3.90 -7.10 1.37
N VAL A 77 4.29 -6.37 2.42
CA VAL A 77 4.80 -5.00 2.32
C VAL A 77 6.30 -4.99 2.56
N LYS A 78 7.08 -4.69 1.53
CA LYS A 78 8.52 -4.47 1.64
C LYS A 78 8.77 -3.00 1.96
N SER A 79 9.12 -2.70 3.20
CA SER A 79 9.41 -1.34 3.67
C SER A 79 10.88 -1.16 3.96
N TYR A 80 11.43 -0.02 3.59
CA TYR A 80 12.80 0.38 3.90
C TYR A 80 12.89 1.26 5.15
N GLY A 81 11.80 1.40 5.90
CA GLY A 81 11.67 2.22 7.10
C GLY A 81 10.60 3.30 6.97
N ARG A 82 10.36 4.05 8.06
CA ARG A 82 9.36 5.14 8.06
C ARG A 82 9.74 6.22 7.06
N ALA A 83 8.78 6.68 6.28
CA ALA A 83 8.93 7.70 5.24
C ALA A 83 10.03 7.37 4.20
N THR A 84 10.30 6.09 3.98
CA THR A 84 11.15 5.60 2.90
C THR A 84 10.33 4.67 2.00
N LEU A 85 10.90 4.27 0.87
CA LEU A 85 10.20 3.44 -0.11
C LEU A 85 9.52 2.25 0.57
N SER A 86 8.21 2.13 0.34
CA SER A 86 7.40 0.99 0.78
C SER A 86 6.57 0.47 -0.39
N THR A 87 6.85 -0.75 -0.80
CA THR A 87 6.20 -1.40 -1.94
C THR A 87 5.36 -2.58 -1.51
N VAL A 88 4.29 -2.86 -2.25
CA VAL A 88 3.43 -4.00 -2.00
C VAL A 88 3.52 -4.99 -3.16
N ALA A 89 3.47 -6.26 -2.82
CA ALA A 89 3.44 -7.36 -3.77
C ALA A 89 2.37 -8.38 -3.38
N PHE A 90 1.48 -8.68 -4.32
CA PHE A 90 0.49 -9.72 -4.15
C PHE A 90 1.11 -11.07 -4.48
N ARG A 91 0.83 -12.08 -3.64
CA ARG A 91 1.05 -13.50 -4.00
C ARG A 91 2.45 -13.79 -4.55
N GLY A 92 3.47 -13.17 -3.96
CA GLY A 92 4.87 -13.40 -4.35
C GLY A 92 5.29 -12.82 -5.69
N THR A 93 4.48 -11.96 -6.32
CA THR A 93 4.86 -11.26 -7.54
C THR A 93 5.75 -10.04 -7.27
N SER A 94 6.22 -9.35 -8.32
CA SER A 94 6.97 -8.10 -8.19
C SER A 94 6.05 -6.92 -7.84
N PRO A 95 6.53 -5.89 -7.14
CA PRO A 95 5.79 -4.64 -6.93
C PRO A 95 5.26 -3.99 -8.21
N SER A 96 5.96 -4.15 -9.33
CA SER A 96 5.53 -3.64 -10.64
C SER A 96 4.35 -4.41 -11.26
N HIS A 97 3.99 -5.57 -10.69
CA HIS A 97 2.79 -6.35 -11.05
C HIS A 97 1.55 -5.90 -10.26
N THR A 98 1.71 -4.99 -9.30
CA THR A 98 0.62 -4.43 -8.50
C THR A 98 0.16 -3.12 -9.11
N GLN A 99 -1.08 -3.06 -9.58
CA GLN A 99 -1.66 -1.82 -10.07
C GLN A 99 -2.27 -1.02 -8.91
N VAL A 100 -2.08 0.28 -8.91
CA VAL A 100 -2.61 1.17 -7.87
C VAL A 100 -3.38 2.30 -8.53
N THR A 101 -4.64 2.45 -8.14
CA THR A 101 -5.48 3.54 -8.63
C THR A 101 -5.95 4.43 -7.48
N TRP A 102 -6.02 5.73 -7.73
CA TRP A 102 -6.65 6.71 -6.87
C TRP A 102 -7.80 7.38 -7.63
N ASN A 103 -9.02 7.25 -7.11
CA ASN A 103 -10.25 7.69 -7.76
C ASN A 103 -10.41 7.17 -9.21
N GLY A 104 -9.85 5.99 -9.47
CA GLY A 104 -9.83 5.34 -10.79
C GLY A 104 -8.63 5.68 -11.66
N MET A 105 -7.89 6.75 -11.37
CA MET A 105 -6.68 7.11 -12.08
C MET A 105 -5.49 6.27 -11.60
N LYS A 106 -4.77 5.61 -12.50
CA LYS A 106 -3.54 4.87 -12.22
C LYS A 106 -2.44 5.80 -11.71
N ILE A 107 -1.87 5.51 -10.55
CA ILE A 107 -0.82 6.33 -9.92
C ILE A 107 0.55 5.65 -9.84
N ASN A 108 0.70 4.45 -10.45
CA ASN A 108 2.01 3.83 -10.61
C ASN A 108 2.92 4.73 -11.46
N SER A 109 4.18 4.87 -11.04
CA SER A 109 5.19 5.59 -11.83
C SER A 109 5.40 4.91 -13.18
N PRO A 110 5.25 5.59 -14.33
CA PRO A 110 5.55 4.97 -15.63
C PRO A 110 7.03 4.63 -15.81
N MET A 111 7.92 5.26 -15.03
CA MET A 111 9.35 4.95 -15.01
C MET A 111 9.65 3.64 -14.31
N LEU A 112 9.02 3.40 -13.13
CA LEU A 112 9.33 2.29 -12.22
C LEU A 112 8.28 1.18 -12.22
N GLY A 113 7.09 1.43 -12.74
CA GLY A 113 5.96 0.49 -12.73
C GLY A 113 5.30 0.30 -11.36
N MET A 114 5.81 0.91 -10.31
CA MET A 114 5.33 0.73 -8.93
C MET A 114 4.93 2.05 -8.26
N THR A 115 4.28 1.94 -7.12
CA THR A 115 3.86 3.07 -6.26
C THR A 115 4.57 2.95 -4.91
N ASP A 116 5.04 4.08 -4.38
CA ASP A 116 5.50 4.18 -3.00
C ASP A 116 4.31 4.40 -2.07
N PHE A 117 3.94 3.37 -1.30
CA PHE A 117 2.81 3.41 -0.37
C PHE A 117 3.10 4.22 0.90
N SER A 118 4.37 4.53 1.20
CA SER A 118 4.74 5.45 2.27
C SER A 118 4.35 6.90 1.99
N MET A 119 4.13 7.23 0.70
CA MET A 119 3.68 8.54 0.22
C MET A 119 2.15 8.72 0.23
N ILE A 120 1.41 7.76 0.77
CA ILE A 120 -0.06 7.79 0.77
C ILE A 120 -0.54 7.81 2.22
N PRO A 121 -0.88 8.99 2.79
CA PRO A 121 -1.44 9.06 4.14
C PRO A 121 -2.78 8.33 4.21
N SER A 122 -2.97 7.46 5.21
CA SER A 122 -4.20 6.68 5.37
C SER A 122 -5.43 7.58 5.57
N TYR A 123 -5.26 8.73 6.23
CA TYR A 123 -6.32 9.73 6.46
C TYR A 123 -6.83 10.43 5.19
N PHE A 124 -6.13 10.29 4.05
CA PHE A 124 -6.59 10.80 2.76
C PHE A 124 -7.49 9.81 2.02
N ILE A 125 -7.54 8.57 2.47
CA ILE A 125 -8.30 7.49 1.82
C ILE A 125 -9.56 7.21 2.64
N ASP A 126 -10.70 7.11 1.98
CA ASP A 126 -12.00 6.76 2.59
C ASP A 126 -12.47 5.35 2.27
N ASP A 127 -11.94 4.77 1.18
CA ASP A 127 -12.20 3.37 0.79
C ASP A 127 -10.95 2.79 0.13
N ALA A 128 -10.53 1.64 0.61
CA ALA A 128 -9.42 0.87 0.05
C ALA A 128 -9.87 -0.56 -0.23
N SER A 129 -9.68 -1.00 -1.46
CA SER A 129 -10.01 -2.35 -1.91
C SER A 129 -8.83 -3.01 -2.59
N LEU A 130 -8.58 -4.25 -2.21
CA LEU A 130 -7.53 -5.11 -2.74
C LEU A 130 -8.18 -6.13 -3.67
N LEU A 131 -7.80 -6.14 -4.93
CA LEU A 131 -8.25 -7.09 -5.94
C LEU A 131 -7.14 -8.12 -6.16
N HIS A 132 -7.44 -9.38 -5.85
CA HIS A 132 -6.45 -10.45 -5.89
C HIS A 132 -6.42 -11.13 -7.27
N GLY A 133 -5.24 -11.36 -7.80
CA GLY A 133 -4.99 -12.14 -9.00
C GLY A 133 -5.91 -11.79 -10.18
N THR A 134 -6.71 -12.75 -10.63
CA THR A 134 -7.66 -12.60 -11.75
C THR A 134 -8.62 -11.42 -11.60
N SER A 135 -8.97 -11.05 -10.36
CA SER A 135 -9.91 -9.95 -10.09
C SER A 135 -9.41 -8.57 -10.48
N SER A 136 -8.12 -8.43 -10.73
CA SER A 136 -7.48 -7.20 -11.21
C SER A 136 -7.51 -7.02 -12.73
N VAL A 137 -8.11 -7.95 -13.48
CA VAL A 137 -8.14 -7.93 -14.96
C VAL A 137 -8.71 -6.65 -15.55
N ASN A 138 -9.55 -5.92 -14.83
CA ASN A 138 -10.11 -4.65 -15.29
C ASN A 138 -9.20 -3.43 -15.03
N GLU A 139 -8.04 -3.62 -14.38
CA GLU A 139 -7.09 -2.54 -14.14
C GLU A 139 -6.07 -2.47 -15.28
N THR A 140 -5.84 -1.27 -15.81
CA THR A 140 -4.97 -1.03 -16.95
C THR A 140 -3.50 -1.33 -16.66
N GLY A 141 -2.85 -2.03 -17.55
CA GLY A 141 -1.39 -2.20 -17.57
C GLY A 141 -0.85 -3.24 -16.61
N GLY A 142 -1.61 -4.23 -16.24
CA GLY A 142 -1.11 -5.26 -15.35
C GLY A 142 -2.19 -6.20 -14.86
N GLY A 143 -2.08 -6.62 -13.63
CA GLY A 143 -2.98 -7.59 -13.03
C GLY A 143 -2.38 -8.98 -12.89
N LEU A 144 -1.09 -9.13 -13.19
CA LEU A 144 -0.37 -10.38 -12.90
C LEU A 144 -0.34 -10.71 -11.41
N GLY A 145 -0.23 -9.68 -10.55
CA GLY A 145 -0.25 -9.84 -9.10
C GLY A 145 -1.62 -9.51 -8.50
N GLY A 146 -2.08 -8.31 -8.73
CA GLY A 146 -3.31 -7.78 -8.17
C GLY A 146 -3.41 -6.27 -8.32
N ALA A 147 -4.43 -5.68 -7.69
CA ALA A 147 -4.60 -4.23 -7.71
C ALA A 147 -5.06 -3.67 -6.38
N VAL A 148 -4.64 -2.44 -6.10
CA VAL A 148 -5.07 -1.64 -4.95
C VAL A 148 -5.89 -0.47 -5.46
N ARG A 149 -7.17 -0.44 -5.16
CA ARG A 149 -8.07 0.69 -5.44
C ARG A 149 -8.20 1.56 -4.22
N LEU A 150 -7.79 2.81 -4.35
CA LEU A 150 -7.91 3.82 -3.32
C LEU A 150 -8.90 4.87 -3.78
N SER A 151 -9.83 5.25 -2.93
CA SER A 151 -10.78 6.30 -3.28
C SER A 151 -11.12 7.20 -2.11
N THR A 152 -11.47 8.43 -2.45
CA THR A 152 -12.07 9.40 -1.57
C THR A 152 -13.59 9.40 -1.79
N LYS A 153 -14.34 9.81 -0.77
CA LYS A 153 -15.80 9.89 -0.82
C LYS A 153 -16.27 11.26 -0.38
N PRO A 154 -17.41 11.75 -0.91
CA PRO A 154 -18.04 12.95 -0.40
C PRO A 154 -18.19 12.88 1.11
N ALA A 155 -17.99 13.98 1.77
CA ALA A 155 -17.99 14.07 3.23
C ALA A 155 -19.36 13.73 3.87
N GLN A 156 -20.46 13.74 3.09
CA GLN A 156 -21.84 13.62 3.59
C GLN A 156 -22.08 14.56 4.78
N ALA A 157 -21.45 15.74 4.71
CA ALA A 157 -21.61 16.77 5.73
C ALA A 157 -22.95 17.48 5.52
N ASP A 158 -23.56 17.90 6.64
CA ASP A 158 -24.68 18.84 6.67
C ASP A 158 -24.17 20.09 7.41
N GLY A 159 -23.90 21.17 6.64
CA GLY A 159 -23.25 22.36 7.13
C GLY A 159 -21.70 22.23 7.22
N PHE A 160 -21.12 23.05 8.08
CA PHE A 160 -19.68 23.14 8.27
C PHE A 160 -19.17 22.12 9.31
N GLY A 161 -18.06 21.47 9.01
CA GLY A 161 -17.36 20.56 9.90
C GLY A 161 -15.86 20.85 9.94
N LEU A 162 -15.22 20.58 11.09
CA LEU A 162 -13.79 20.67 11.30
C LEU A 162 -13.33 19.45 12.09
N GLN A 163 -12.20 18.89 11.70
CA GLN A 163 -11.47 17.88 12.46
C GLN A 163 -9.99 18.25 12.46
N TYR A 164 -9.38 18.25 13.62
CA TYR A 164 -7.94 18.44 13.80
C TYR A 164 -7.36 17.28 14.60
N VAL A 165 -6.20 16.79 14.20
CA VAL A 165 -5.45 15.76 14.95
C VAL A 165 -3.99 16.19 15.03
N GLN A 166 -3.46 16.20 16.26
CA GLN A 166 -2.05 16.42 16.55
C GLN A 166 -1.43 15.11 17.04
N GLY A 167 -0.34 14.68 16.43
CA GLY A 167 0.50 13.57 16.85
C GLY A 167 1.90 14.02 17.24
N VAL A 168 2.45 13.42 18.29
CA VAL A 168 3.86 13.54 18.67
C VAL A 168 4.40 12.17 19.06
N GLY A 169 5.64 11.87 18.69
CA GLY A 169 6.19 10.55 18.93
C GLY A 169 7.70 10.51 19.19
N SER A 170 8.18 9.29 19.39
CA SER A 170 9.61 8.99 19.47
C SER A 170 10.35 9.56 18.26
N PHE A 171 11.67 9.79 18.41
CA PHE A 171 12.53 10.33 17.35
C PHE A 171 12.12 11.74 16.90
N LYS A 172 11.51 12.51 17.82
CA LYS A 172 10.99 13.88 17.59
C LYS A 172 10.01 13.91 16.39
N THR A 173 9.19 12.88 16.29
CA THR A 173 8.14 12.81 15.27
C THR A 173 7.01 13.77 15.59
N PHE A 174 6.52 14.45 14.56
CA PHE A 174 5.44 15.41 14.62
C PHE A 174 4.52 15.17 13.42
N ASP A 175 3.25 14.90 13.70
CA ASP A 175 2.22 14.61 12.70
C ASP A 175 1.01 15.51 12.94
N GLU A 176 0.51 16.18 11.91
CA GLU A 176 -0.69 17.01 11.94
C GLU A 176 -1.66 16.61 10.85
N PHE A 177 -2.93 16.66 11.19
CA PHE A 177 -4.02 16.52 10.25
C PHE A 177 -5.09 17.56 10.48
N LEU A 178 -5.52 18.20 9.41
CA LEU A 178 -6.67 19.10 9.38
C LEU A 178 -7.65 18.65 8.31
N ARG A 179 -8.92 18.58 8.63
CA ARG A 179 -10.01 18.41 7.69
C ARG A 179 -11.07 19.47 7.90
N LEU A 180 -11.40 20.18 6.84
CA LEU A 180 -12.53 21.08 6.76
C LEU A 180 -13.56 20.46 5.83
N THR A 181 -14.82 20.48 6.21
CA THR A 181 -15.92 19.99 5.39
C THR A 181 -17.05 21.00 5.33
N TYR A 182 -17.71 21.06 4.21
CA TYR A 182 -18.99 21.76 4.05
C TYR A 182 -19.90 20.94 3.16
N GLY A 183 -21.17 20.86 3.50
CA GLY A 183 -22.14 20.16 2.70
C GLY A 183 -23.54 20.75 2.81
N ASP A 184 -24.27 20.63 1.70
CA ASP A 184 -25.69 20.85 1.59
C ASP A 184 -26.32 19.81 0.65
N ASP A 185 -27.55 20.00 0.23
CA ASP A 185 -28.29 19.08 -0.66
C ASP A 185 -27.60 18.84 -2.01
N HIS A 186 -26.81 19.80 -2.49
CA HIS A 186 -26.18 19.78 -3.81
C HIS A 186 -24.65 19.69 -3.74
N TRP A 187 -24.04 20.42 -2.81
CA TRP A 187 -22.58 20.56 -2.70
C TRP A 187 -22.03 19.76 -1.53
N GLN A 188 -20.89 19.12 -1.79
CA GLN A 188 -20.08 18.49 -0.75
C GLN A 188 -18.62 18.87 -0.99
N LEU A 189 -18.02 19.58 -0.03
CA LEU A 189 -16.64 20.05 -0.09
C LEU A 189 -15.83 19.43 1.05
N SER A 190 -14.58 19.08 0.78
CA SER A 190 -13.65 18.62 1.80
C SER A 190 -12.24 19.09 1.45
N THR A 191 -11.60 19.76 2.41
CA THR A 191 -10.17 20.12 2.33
C THR A 191 -9.45 19.34 3.41
N ARG A 192 -8.40 18.60 3.05
CA ARG A 192 -7.56 17.85 4.00
C ARG A 192 -6.12 18.28 3.85
N ALA A 193 -5.44 18.41 4.98
CA ALA A 193 -4.00 18.64 5.04
C ALA A 193 -3.36 17.63 5.99
N VAL A 194 -2.22 17.08 5.62
CA VAL A 194 -1.34 16.28 6.49
C VAL A 194 0.04 16.90 6.41
N TYR A 195 0.64 17.15 7.57
CA TYR A 195 2.06 17.45 7.69
C TYR A 195 2.70 16.44 8.61
N SER A 196 3.84 15.88 8.20
CA SER A 196 4.59 14.91 8.98
C SER A 196 6.08 15.20 8.88
N SER A 197 6.79 15.18 10.02
CA SER A 197 8.24 15.38 10.05
C SER A 197 8.91 14.62 11.19
N SER A 198 10.14 14.18 10.96
CA SER A 198 10.99 13.57 11.99
C SER A 198 12.44 13.59 11.56
N PRO A 199 13.42 13.78 12.47
CA PRO A 199 14.81 13.42 12.25
C PRO A 199 15.00 11.91 12.08
N ASN A 200 14.10 11.08 12.62
CA ASN A 200 14.10 9.62 12.52
C ASN A 200 15.44 8.99 12.93
N ASP A 201 16.07 9.55 13.98
CA ASP A 201 17.43 9.27 14.48
C ASP A 201 17.45 8.14 15.53
N TYR A 202 16.65 7.09 15.33
CA TYR A 202 16.56 5.97 16.26
C TYR A 202 17.91 5.25 16.47
N LYS A 203 18.03 4.58 17.60
CA LYS A 203 19.16 3.71 17.90
C LYS A 203 18.87 2.30 17.40
N TYR A 204 19.93 1.65 16.91
CA TYR A 204 19.89 0.26 16.47
C TYR A 204 21.22 -0.44 16.82
N ARG A 205 21.20 -1.76 16.90
CA ARG A 205 22.42 -2.56 17.00
C ARG A 205 22.95 -2.85 15.60
N ASN A 206 24.18 -2.39 15.30
CA ASN A 206 24.80 -2.63 13.99
C ASN A 206 25.40 -4.03 13.94
N ARG A 207 24.70 -4.99 13.33
CA ARG A 207 25.16 -6.37 13.20
C ARG A 207 26.14 -6.57 12.04
N ASP A 208 26.32 -5.58 11.18
CA ASP A 208 27.32 -5.59 10.11
C ASP A 208 28.70 -5.11 10.57
N LYS A 209 28.80 -4.56 11.79
CA LYS A 209 30.03 -4.09 12.41
C LYS A 209 30.29 -4.85 13.70
N LYS A 210 31.44 -5.49 13.83
CA LYS A 210 31.87 -6.20 15.02
C LYS A 210 33.07 -5.49 15.62
N GLU A 211 32.98 -5.08 16.89
CA GLU A 211 34.07 -4.43 17.64
C GLU A 211 34.64 -5.41 18.65
N ASN A 212 35.97 -5.43 18.76
CA ASN A 212 36.67 -6.28 19.70
C ASN A 212 36.81 -5.61 21.07
N ILE A 213 36.75 -6.39 22.12
CA ILE A 213 37.05 -6.00 23.48
C ILE A 213 38.46 -6.50 23.77
N TYR A 214 39.32 -5.60 24.23
CA TYR A 214 40.73 -5.89 24.54
C TYR A 214 40.92 -5.85 26.04
N ASP A 215 41.84 -6.68 26.55
CA ASP A 215 42.38 -6.57 27.91
C ASP A 215 43.47 -5.50 27.97
N ASP A 216 44.07 -5.30 29.16
CA ASP A 216 45.13 -4.31 29.37
C ASP A 216 46.41 -4.66 28.59
N GLU A 217 46.54 -5.90 28.13
CA GLU A 217 47.68 -6.43 27.35
C GLU A 217 47.38 -6.42 25.83
N MET A 218 46.25 -5.80 25.41
CA MET A 218 45.78 -5.71 24.02
C MET A 218 45.39 -7.07 23.39
N ASN A 219 45.14 -8.11 24.19
CA ASN A 219 44.58 -9.35 23.67
C ASN A 219 43.05 -9.22 23.49
N ILE A 220 42.50 -9.85 22.46
CA ILE A 220 41.07 -9.88 22.22
C ILE A 220 40.41 -10.85 23.23
N ILE A 221 39.67 -10.33 24.20
CA ILE A 221 38.95 -11.09 25.22
C ILE A 221 37.47 -11.28 24.88
N GLY A 222 36.95 -10.59 23.86
CA GLY A 222 35.57 -10.69 23.43
C GLY A 222 35.28 -9.80 22.22
N SER A 223 34.04 -9.79 21.85
CA SER A 223 33.55 -8.88 20.80
C SER A 223 32.07 -8.61 20.96
N TYR A 224 31.62 -7.45 20.49
CA TYR A 224 30.24 -7.03 20.55
C TYR A 224 29.80 -6.30 19.27
N TYR A 225 28.48 -6.17 19.08
CA TYR A 225 27.90 -5.35 18.03
C TYR A 225 27.56 -3.98 18.61
N PRO A 226 28.13 -2.88 18.07
CA PRO A 226 27.92 -1.54 18.63
C PRO A 226 26.48 -1.07 18.40
N THR A 227 26.02 -0.24 19.36
CA THR A 227 24.76 0.49 19.20
C THR A 227 25.05 1.83 18.52
N GLU A 228 24.48 2.02 17.36
CA GLU A 228 24.63 3.22 16.55
C GLU A 228 23.29 3.98 16.41
N ARG A 229 23.35 5.19 15.85
CA ARG A 229 22.16 5.95 15.49
C ARG A 229 21.96 5.94 13.98
N ASN A 230 20.71 5.89 13.55
CA ASN A 230 20.36 6.15 12.16
C ASN A 230 20.78 7.58 11.80
N ARG A 231 21.66 7.75 10.82
CA ARG A 231 22.24 9.04 10.42
C ARG A 231 21.51 9.71 9.25
N SER A 232 20.74 8.94 8.50
CA SER A 232 20.05 9.39 7.29
C SER A 232 18.67 8.79 7.25
N GLY A 233 17.68 9.55 7.63
CA GLY A 233 16.30 9.09 7.69
C GLY A 233 15.34 10.23 7.96
N SER A 234 15.85 11.47 8.02
CA SER A 234 14.99 12.62 8.26
C SER A 234 14.01 12.85 7.11
N TYR A 235 12.83 13.32 7.45
CA TYR A 235 11.81 13.61 6.44
C TYR A 235 10.93 14.80 6.84
N LYS A 236 10.36 15.44 5.83
CA LYS A 236 9.32 16.47 5.91
C LYS A 236 8.37 16.28 4.74
N ASP A 237 7.13 15.91 5.05
CA ASP A 237 6.09 15.64 4.05
C ASP A 237 4.89 16.54 4.30
N LEU A 238 4.40 17.18 3.25
CA LEU A 238 3.17 17.97 3.24
C LEU A 238 2.26 17.43 2.15
N HIS A 239 1.04 17.09 2.51
CA HIS A 239 -0.02 16.68 1.60
C HIS A 239 -1.21 17.61 1.75
N LEU A 240 -1.78 18.05 0.61
CA LEU A 240 -3.00 18.84 0.55
C LEU A 240 -3.97 18.16 -0.41
N LEU A 241 -5.19 17.90 0.02
CA LEU A 241 -6.25 17.30 -0.79
C LEU A 241 -7.50 18.18 -0.75
N GLN A 242 -7.94 18.60 -1.92
CA GLN A 242 -9.19 19.33 -2.14
C GLN A 242 -10.17 18.43 -2.87
N GLU A 243 -11.39 18.34 -2.37
CA GLU A 243 -12.48 17.57 -2.94
C GLU A 243 -13.70 18.47 -3.07
N ILE A 244 -14.32 18.45 -4.23
CA ILE A 244 -15.55 19.22 -4.54
C ILE A 244 -16.47 18.27 -5.28
N TYR A 245 -17.69 18.07 -4.78
CA TYR A 245 -18.72 17.28 -5.46
C TYR A 245 -19.99 18.11 -5.58
N TYR A 246 -20.64 17.97 -6.73
CA TYR A 246 -21.93 18.62 -7.03
C TYR A 246 -22.93 17.58 -7.55
N ASN A 247 -24.08 17.49 -6.90
CA ASN A 247 -25.21 16.65 -7.27
C ASN A 247 -26.33 17.50 -7.85
N THR A 248 -26.78 17.19 -9.06
CA THR A 248 -27.90 17.91 -9.69
C THR A 248 -29.27 17.50 -9.15
N GLY A 249 -29.36 16.42 -8.35
CA GLY A 249 -30.60 15.79 -7.93
C GLY A 249 -31.34 15.03 -9.06
N ARG A 250 -30.80 15.03 -10.29
CA ARG A 250 -31.41 14.42 -11.50
C ARG A 250 -30.61 13.22 -12.04
N GLY A 251 -29.72 12.64 -11.21
CA GLY A 251 -28.88 11.51 -11.58
C GLY A 251 -27.49 11.87 -12.08
N ASP A 252 -27.16 13.18 -12.16
CA ASP A 252 -25.81 13.64 -12.48
C ASP A 252 -25.03 14.02 -11.24
N ARG A 253 -23.77 13.59 -11.21
CA ARG A 253 -22.82 13.96 -10.18
C ARG A 253 -21.50 14.37 -10.83
N PHE A 254 -21.02 15.54 -10.47
CA PHE A 254 -19.72 16.05 -10.86
C PHE A 254 -18.76 15.98 -9.65
N GLY A 255 -17.50 15.67 -9.89
CA GLY A 255 -16.46 15.63 -8.87
C GLY A 255 -15.16 16.26 -9.37
N LEU A 256 -14.50 17.01 -8.51
CA LEU A 256 -13.13 17.48 -8.67
C LEU A 256 -12.35 17.04 -7.43
N ASN A 257 -11.25 16.30 -7.67
CA ASN A 257 -10.32 15.89 -6.62
C ASN A 257 -8.93 16.36 -7.04
N ALA A 258 -8.26 17.13 -6.18
CA ALA A 258 -6.92 17.65 -6.41
C ALA A 258 -6.04 17.35 -5.20
N TRP A 259 -4.93 16.64 -5.43
CA TRP A 259 -3.99 16.22 -4.40
C TRP A 259 -2.58 16.71 -4.72
N TYR A 260 -2.03 17.55 -3.84
CA TYR A 260 -0.67 18.03 -3.90
C TYR A 260 0.20 17.38 -2.82
N ILE A 261 1.42 17.02 -3.20
CA ILE A 261 2.43 16.38 -2.35
C ILE A 261 3.72 17.18 -2.47
N ASN A 262 4.32 17.52 -1.33
CA ASN A 262 5.66 18.06 -1.23
C ASN A 262 6.44 17.23 -0.20
N SER A 263 7.45 16.50 -0.65
CA SER A 263 8.23 15.58 0.15
C SER A 263 9.72 15.91 0.05
N ASN A 264 10.39 15.92 1.20
CA ASN A 264 11.84 16.03 1.31
C ASN A 264 12.34 14.98 2.30
N ARG A 265 13.05 13.97 1.81
CA ARG A 265 13.43 12.79 2.57
C ARG A 265 14.91 12.47 2.40
N GLU A 266 15.58 12.19 3.49
CA GLU A 266 16.85 11.48 3.46
C GLU A 266 16.58 9.98 3.30
N LEU A 267 17.38 9.32 2.47
CA LEU A 267 17.29 7.89 2.23
C LEU A 267 18.34 7.17 3.05
N GLN A 268 17.90 6.24 3.88
CA GLN A 268 18.77 5.45 4.74
C GLN A 268 19.82 4.69 3.93
N MET A 269 21.07 4.84 4.31
CA MET A 269 22.21 4.08 3.76
C MET A 269 22.23 2.65 4.30
N LEU A 270 22.93 1.76 3.61
CA LEU A 270 23.25 0.45 4.17
C LEU A 270 24.25 0.62 5.33
N THR A 271 24.10 -0.16 6.39
CA THR A 271 25.01 -0.11 7.53
C THR A 271 26.45 -0.48 7.17
N THR A 272 26.64 -1.24 6.10
CA THR A 272 27.94 -1.57 5.52
C THR A 272 28.63 -0.39 4.83
N ASP A 273 27.87 0.64 4.43
CA ASP A 273 28.37 1.81 3.70
C ASP A 273 28.77 2.96 4.62
N TYR A 274 28.48 2.85 5.93
CA TYR A 274 28.94 3.79 6.95
C TYR A 274 30.42 3.55 7.26
N GLY A 275 31.32 4.14 6.46
CA GLY A 275 32.75 4.17 6.78
C GLY A 275 33.05 5.05 8.01
N GLU A 276 34.23 4.89 8.62
CA GLU A 276 34.58 5.54 9.90
C GLU A 276 34.64 7.08 9.85
N ALA A 277 34.71 7.70 8.68
CA ALA A 277 34.97 9.14 8.56
C ALA A 277 34.22 9.84 7.42
N SER A 278 33.17 9.27 6.84
CA SER A 278 32.55 9.91 5.70
C SER A 278 31.22 10.59 6.07
N ASP A 279 31.19 11.91 5.90
CA ASP A 279 29.93 12.62 5.78
C ASP A 279 29.28 12.29 4.44
N PHE A 280 27.94 12.22 4.42
CA PHE A 280 27.18 12.01 3.19
C PHE A 280 25.84 12.74 3.28
N ASP A 281 25.28 13.12 2.14
CA ASP A 281 23.89 13.55 1.95
C ASP A 281 23.26 12.64 0.89
N ASN A 282 22.21 11.92 1.29
CA ASN A 282 21.48 11.00 0.44
C ASN A 282 20.00 11.39 0.48
N ARG A 283 19.56 12.23 -0.46
CA ARG A 283 18.31 12.96 -0.36
C ARG A 283 17.45 12.85 -1.59
N GLN A 284 16.17 12.61 -1.38
CA GLN A 284 15.13 12.69 -2.41
C GLN A 284 14.17 13.84 -2.09
N ARG A 285 13.87 14.64 -3.10
CA ARG A 285 12.84 15.69 -3.07
C ARG A 285 11.83 15.41 -4.16
N GLU A 286 10.56 15.52 -3.81
CA GLU A 286 9.45 15.24 -4.73
C GLU A 286 8.35 16.29 -4.59
N HIS A 287 7.87 16.78 -5.73
CA HIS A 287 6.66 17.58 -5.85
C HIS A 287 5.72 16.86 -6.81
N THR A 288 4.57 16.45 -6.31
CA THR A 288 3.57 15.76 -7.14
C THR A 288 2.23 16.45 -7.03
N PHE A 289 1.61 16.70 -8.17
CA PHE A 289 0.22 17.14 -8.28
C PHE A 289 -0.59 16.07 -9.01
N ARG A 290 -1.76 15.71 -8.47
CA ARG A 290 -2.72 14.80 -9.06
C ARG A 290 -4.09 15.46 -9.08
N GLY A 291 -4.71 15.56 -10.26
CA GLY A 291 -6.04 16.11 -10.42
C GLY A 291 -6.94 15.15 -11.18
N VAL A 292 -8.19 14.97 -10.71
CA VAL A 292 -9.21 14.17 -11.38
C VAL A 292 -10.53 14.93 -11.41
N LEU A 293 -11.07 15.11 -12.61
CA LEU A 293 -12.45 15.51 -12.86
C LEU A 293 -13.28 14.26 -13.14
N SER A 294 -14.45 14.15 -12.57
CA SER A 294 -15.38 13.04 -12.79
C SER A 294 -16.78 13.54 -13.08
N TRP A 295 -17.47 12.82 -13.95
CA TRP A 295 -18.90 12.97 -14.18
C TRP A 295 -19.53 11.58 -14.19
N ASP A 296 -20.46 11.36 -13.28
CA ASP A 296 -21.30 10.18 -13.21
C ASP A 296 -22.73 10.54 -13.60
N HIS A 297 -23.29 9.81 -14.54
CA HIS A 297 -24.69 9.88 -14.93
C HIS A 297 -25.38 8.56 -14.67
N LEU A 298 -26.41 8.59 -13.85
CA LEU A 298 -27.15 7.39 -13.42
C LEU A 298 -28.60 7.46 -13.90
N ARG A 299 -29.04 6.39 -14.55
CA ARG A 299 -30.45 6.11 -14.91
C ARG A 299 -30.86 4.78 -14.32
N SER A 300 -32.16 4.42 -14.54
CA SER A 300 -32.70 3.16 -14.01
C SER A 300 -31.96 1.92 -14.51
N ASP A 301 -31.60 1.92 -15.78
CA ASP A 301 -31.09 0.76 -16.53
C ASP A 301 -29.70 0.93 -17.08
N TRP A 302 -29.12 2.11 -17.00
CA TRP A 302 -27.74 2.35 -17.42
C TRP A 302 -27.00 3.39 -16.57
N LYS A 303 -25.69 3.27 -16.54
CA LYS A 303 -24.78 4.23 -15.91
C LYS A 303 -23.66 4.57 -16.88
N LEU A 304 -23.31 5.85 -16.95
CA LEU A 304 -22.10 6.33 -17.60
C LEU A 304 -21.24 7.06 -16.56
N ALA A 305 -19.96 6.69 -16.48
CA ALA A 305 -18.99 7.38 -15.65
C ALA A 305 -17.82 7.80 -16.52
N THR A 306 -17.48 9.08 -16.50
CA THR A 306 -16.32 9.60 -17.24
C THR A 306 -15.37 10.30 -16.30
N LYS A 307 -14.08 10.22 -16.61
CA LYS A 307 -13.02 10.87 -15.85
C LYS A 307 -11.99 11.47 -16.79
N ALA A 308 -11.45 12.60 -16.38
CA ALA A 308 -10.27 13.21 -16.99
C ALA A 308 -9.30 13.59 -15.86
N GLY A 309 -8.02 13.36 -16.04
CA GLY A 309 -7.06 13.62 -14.99
C GLY A 309 -5.69 14.04 -15.51
N TYR A 310 -4.90 14.59 -14.60
CA TYR A 310 -3.54 15.00 -14.85
C TYR A 310 -2.66 14.71 -13.64
N ILE A 311 -1.48 14.16 -13.90
CA ILE A 311 -0.43 13.97 -12.91
C ILE A 311 0.81 14.73 -13.38
N HIS A 312 1.37 15.54 -12.49
CA HIS A 312 2.69 16.12 -12.64
C HIS A 312 3.56 15.69 -11.47
N THR A 313 4.69 15.08 -11.75
CA THR A 313 5.71 14.73 -10.74
C THR A 313 7.05 15.32 -11.16
N TRP A 314 7.65 16.09 -10.27
CA TRP A 314 9.06 16.47 -10.32
C TRP A 314 9.79 15.79 -9.18
N MET A 315 10.87 15.09 -9.51
CA MET A 315 11.68 14.36 -8.52
C MET A 315 13.16 14.71 -8.72
N ALA A 316 13.83 14.97 -7.60
CA ALA A 316 15.27 15.18 -7.53
C ALA A 316 15.87 14.19 -6.55
N TYR A 317 16.89 13.48 -6.98
CA TYR A 317 17.71 12.62 -6.13
C TYR A 317 19.15 13.12 -6.17
N ASP A 318 19.73 13.39 -4.99
CA ASP A 318 21.09 13.82 -4.79
C ASP A 318 21.77 12.84 -3.81
N TYR A 319 22.91 12.28 -4.23
CA TYR A 319 23.79 11.51 -3.37
C TYR A 319 25.18 12.11 -3.45
N GLU A 320 25.64 12.63 -2.32
CA GLU A 320 26.96 13.21 -2.14
C GLU A 320 27.67 12.49 -0.98
N ARG A 321 28.96 12.29 -1.10
CA ARG A 321 29.78 11.60 -0.08
C ARG A 321 31.16 12.25 0.02
N ASP A 322 31.66 12.39 1.26
CA ASP A 322 33.09 12.66 1.52
C ASP A 322 33.88 11.34 1.51
N PRO A 323 34.81 11.14 0.58
CA PRO A 323 35.65 9.94 0.54
C PRO A 323 36.73 9.90 1.67
N GLY A 324 36.69 10.80 2.65
CA GLY A 324 37.62 10.87 3.77
C GLY A 324 38.71 11.99 3.64
N ASN A 325 38.48 12.93 2.72
CA ASN A 325 39.39 14.07 2.51
C ASN A 325 38.76 15.42 2.90
N GLY A 326 37.61 15.43 3.54
CA GLY A 326 36.87 16.62 3.95
C GLY A 326 36.18 17.35 2.80
N ILE A 327 36.09 16.75 1.60
CA ILE A 327 35.46 17.35 0.42
C ILE A 327 34.30 16.47 -0.04
N MET A 328 33.08 17.00 0.00
CA MET A 328 31.88 16.33 -0.52
C MET A 328 31.96 16.18 -2.03
N GLN A 329 31.84 14.95 -2.50
CA GLN A 329 31.79 14.60 -3.92
C GLN A 329 30.40 14.15 -4.31
N THR A 330 29.90 14.69 -5.41
CA THR A 330 28.62 14.27 -5.96
C THR A 330 28.76 12.91 -6.64
N MET A 331 28.10 11.89 -6.08
CA MET A 331 28.08 10.55 -6.61
C MET A 331 26.94 10.36 -7.61
N THR A 332 25.77 10.96 -7.32
CA THR A 332 24.59 10.90 -8.20
C THR A 332 23.80 12.21 -8.07
N ARG A 333 23.36 12.74 -9.20
CA ARG A 333 22.46 13.90 -9.25
C ARG A 333 21.43 13.69 -10.33
N SER A 334 20.34 13.02 -9.98
CA SER A 334 19.25 12.68 -10.90
C SER A 334 18.08 13.67 -10.78
N ARG A 335 17.49 13.98 -11.93
CA ARG A 335 16.29 14.84 -12.05
C ARG A 335 15.32 14.17 -12.99
N SER A 336 14.07 13.99 -12.54
CA SER A 336 13.02 13.42 -13.36
C SER A 336 11.79 14.33 -13.35
N ARG A 337 11.15 14.42 -14.50
CA ARG A 337 9.86 15.10 -14.70
C ARG A 337 8.92 14.15 -15.41
N ILE A 338 7.76 13.92 -14.81
CA ILE A 338 6.73 13.05 -15.36
C ILE A 338 5.45 13.84 -15.48
N ASN A 339 4.87 13.88 -16.67
CA ASN A 339 3.53 14.40 -16.92
C ASN A 339 2.68 13.26 -17.46
N THR A 340 1.49 13.06 -16.92
CA THR A 340 0.54 12.05 -17.40
C THR A 340 -0.83 12.70 -17.58
N ILE A 341 -1.36 12.61 -18.78
CA ILE A 341 -2.77 12.94 -19.06
C ILE A 341 -3.56 11.63 -19.03
N TYR A 342 -4.71 11.67 -18.41
CA TYR A 342 -5.57 10.51 -18.19
C TYR A 342 -6.99 10.81 -18.67
N ALA A 343 -7.61 9.83 -19.32
CA ALA A 343 -9.03 9.87 -19.68
C ALA A 343 -9.63 8.45 -19.52
N GLN A 344 -10.85 8.38 -19.00
CA GLN A 344 -11.60 7.13 -18.83
C GLN A 344 -13.07 7.35 -19.10
N ALA A 345 -13.71 6.36 -19.73
CA ALA A 345 -15.16 6.26 -19.87
C ALA A 345 -15.61 4.84 -19.56
N ASP A 346 -16.55 4.70 -18.62
CA ASP A 346 -17.13 3.43 -18.19
C ASP A 346 -18.64 3.48 -18.43
N GLY A 347 -19.15 2.55 -19.22
CA GLY A 347 -20.57 2.34 -19.47
C GLY A 347 -21.07 1.05 -18.83
N GLU A 348 -22.24 1.09 -18.20
CA GLU A 348 -22.92 -0.06 -17.63
C GLU A 348 -24.36 -0.08 -18.16
N TYR A 349 -24.83 -1.25 -18.60
CA TYR A 349 -26.20 -1.46 -19.06
C TYR A 349 -26.79 -2.68 -18.39
N TYR A 350 -27.90 -2.48 -17.68
CA TYR A 350 -28.64 -3.51 -16.94
C TYR A 350 -29.83 -3.98 -17.78
N LEU A 351 -29.89 -5.28 -18.03
CA LEU A 351 -30.98 -5.90 -18.79
C LEU A 351 -31.43 -7.19 -18.08
N ASP A 352 -32.46 -7.12 -17.30
CA ASP A 352 -32.96 -8.23 -16.48
C ASP A 352 -31.84 -8.92 -15.69
N LYS A 353 -31.46 -10.13 -16.09
CA LYS A 353 -30.40 -10.95 -15.46
C LYS A 353 -29.02 -10.70 -16.01
N TRP A 354 -28.83 -9.70 -16.85
CA TRP A 354 -27.56 -9.35 -17.48
C TRP A 354 -27.08 -7.97 -17.05
N LEU A 355 -25.77 -7.85 -16.93
CA LEU A 355 -25.08 -6.57 -16.86
C LEU A 355 -23.96 -6.57 -17.90
N PHE A 356 -24.06 -5.68 -18.85
CA PHE A 356 -22.99 -5.41 -19.82
C PHE A 356 -22.18 -4.21 -19.35
N THR A 357 -20.84 -4.31 -19.41
CA THR A 357 -19.96 -3.19 -19.12
C THR A 357 -18.97 -2.98 -20.25
N ALA A 358 -18.70 -1.73 -20.57
CA ALA A 358 -17.66 -1.32 -21.51
C ALA A 358 -16.80 -0.26 -20.81
N SER A 359 -15.50 -0.37 -20.91
CA SER A 359 -14.54 0.59 -20.35
C SER A 359 -13.45 0.90 -21.36
N VAL A 360 -13.12 2.19 -21.49
CA VAL A 360 -11.97 2.65 -22.27
C VAL A 360 -11.17 3.59 -21.38
N THR A 361 -9.87 3.33 -21.27
CA THR A 361 -8.95 4.13 -20.46
C THR A 361 -7.72 4.48 -21.29
N ALA A 362 -7.34 5.74 -21.32
CA ALA A 362 -6.18 6.24 -22.02
C ALA A 362 -5.24 7.01 -21.08
N HIS A 363 -3.94 6.76 -21.24
CA HIS A 363 -2.88 7.53 -20.57
C HIS A 363 -1.89 8.02 -21.63
N GLN A 364 -1.49 9.29 -21.54
CA GLN A 364 -0.37 9.82 -22.29
C GLN A 364 0.71 10.20 -21.28
N HIS A 365 1.80 9.46 -21.28
CA HIS A 365 2.97 9.73 -20.45
C HIS A 365 4.01 10.54 -21.23
N MET A 366 4.55 11.57 -20.61
CA MET A 366 5.66 12.39 -21.09
C MET A 366 6.70 12.39 -19.96
N VAL A 367 7.85 11.77 -20.22
CA VAL A 367 8.85 11.50 -19.18
C VAL A 367 10.22 12.00 -19.62
N GLU A 368 10.80 12.87 -18.81
CA GLU A 368 12.20 13.30 -18.90
C GLU A 368 12.92 12.81 -17.65
N SER A 369 14.01 12.04 -17.83
CA SER A 369 14.88 11.59 -16.75
C SER A 369 16.31 11.83 -17.11
N ARG A 370 17.06 12.55 -16.26
CA ARG A 370 18.46 12.92 -16.51
C ARG A 370 19.30 12.71 -15.27
N ASP A 371 20.47 12.11 -15.45
CA ASP A 371 21.54 12.10 -14.45
C ASP A 371 22.67 13.01 -14.92
N LYS A 372 22.99 14.02 -14.10
CA LYS A 372 24.00 15.03 -14.45
C LYS A 372 25.44 14.54 -14.32
N ASN A 373 25.65 13.43 -13.64
CA ASN A 373 26.99 12.87 -13.43
C ASN A 373 27.36 11.76 -14.42
N ILE A 374 26.36 11.23 -15.12
CA ILE A 374 26.56 10.20 -16.15
C ILE A 374 26.46 10.85 -17.52
N ILE A 375 27.60 10.95 -18.20
CA ILE A 375 27.67 11.42 -19.60
C ILE A 375 28.10 10.23 -20.45
N LEU A 376 27.17 9.72 -21.23
CA LEU A 376 27.46 8.67 -22.23
C LEU A 376 27.59 9.33 -23.60
N GLN A 377 28.68 9.06 -24.29
CA GLN A 377 28.85 9.46 -25.69
C GLN A 377 28.25 8.37 -26.60
N GLN A 378 27.25 8.74 -27.37
CA GLN A 378 26.66 7.90 -28.40
C GLN A 378 26.90 8.59 -29.76
N GLY A 379 27.91 8.14 -30.46
CA GLY A 379 28.43 8.87 -31.61
C GLY A 379 29.01 10.24 -31.20
N ASN A 380 28.53 11.32 -31.81
CA ASN A 380 28.99 12.69 -31.51
C ASN A 380 28.09 13.41 -30.48
N LYS A 381 27.16 12.74 -29.82
CA LYS A 381 26.22 13.34 -28.83
C LYS A 381 26.48 12.79 -27.44
N ALA A 382 26.56 13.68 -26.45
CA ALA A 382 26.51 13.30 -25.05
C ALA A 382 25.05 13.06 -24.64
N VAL A 383 24.71 11.86 -24.16
CA VAL A 383 23.39 11.51 -23.66
C VAL A 383 23.48 11.40 -22.15
N VAL A 384 22.64 12.15 -21.43
CA VAL A 384 22.65 12.25 -19.95
C VAL A 384 21.46 11.50 -19.32
N GLY A 385 20.56 10.97 -20.13
CA GLY A 385 19.34 10.31 -19.70
C GLY A 385 18.43 10.03 -20.88
N TYR A 386 17.13 9.98 -20.64
CA TYR A 386 16.14 9.81 -21.71
C TYR A 386 15.02 10.83 -21.61
N ASP A 387 14.40 11.11 -22.74
CA ASP A 387 13.19 11.90 -22.92
C ASP A 387 12.28 11.11 -23.85
N THR A 388 11.09 10.73 -23.39
CA THR A 388 10.21 9.85 -24.14
C THR A 388 8.74 10.12 -23.85
N ASN A 389 7.93 9.81 -24.84
CA ASN A 389 6.47 9.82 -24.75
C ASN A 389 5.92 8.43 -25.00
N ARG A 390 4.93 8.01 -24.19
CA ARG A 390 4.24 6.74 -24.38
C ARG A 390 2.75 6.89 -24.18
N MET A 391 1.97 6.48 -25.17
CA MET A 391 0.54 6.31 -25.04
C MET A 391 0.22 4.90 -24.56
N GLU A 392 -0.69 4.79 -23.59
CA GLU A 392 -1.27 3.54 -23.14
C GLU A 392 -2.79 3.63 -23.31
N LEU A 393 -3.38 2.69 -24.04
CA LEU A 393 -4.84 2.58 -24.22
C LEU A 393 -5.27 1.20 -23.75
N SER A 394 -6.33 1.12 -22.98
CA SER A 394 -6.96 -0.14 -22.56
C SER A 394 -8.43 -0.08 -22.88
N SER A 395 -8.94 -1.09 -23.57
CA SER A 395 -10.37 -1.28 -23.85
C SER A 395 -10.82 -2.60 -23.27
N SER A 396 -11.94 -2.61 -22.56
CA SER A 396 -12.53 -3.84 -22.01
C SER A 396 -14.03 -3.90 -22.22
N LEU A 397 -14.51 -5.10 -22.47
CA LEU A 397 -15.91 -5.45 -22.54
C LEU A 397 -16.19 -6.58 -21.57
N SER A 398 -17.29 -6.52 -20.82
CA SER A 398 -17.73 -7.66 -20.02
C SER A 398 -19.23 -7.90 -20.13
N ALA A 399 -19.59 -9.18 -20.07
CA ALA A 399 -20.95 -9.64 -19.94
C ALA A 399 -21.09 -10.45 -18.64
N LYS A 400 -22.00 -10.05 -17.78
CA LYS A 400 -22.27 -10.70 -16.50
C LYS A 400 -23.70 -11.20 -16.49
N TRP A 401 -23.85 -12.47 -16.18
CA TRP A 401 -25.13 -13.15 -16.21
C TRP A 401 -25.44 -13.84 -14.89
N ARG A 402 -26.63 -13.59 -14.37
CA ARG A 402 -27.14 -14.22 -13.16
C ARG A 402 -28.45 -14.95 -13.47
N PRO A 403 -28.39 -16.19 -13.99
CA PRO A 403 -29.55 -16.95 -14.35
C PRO A 403 -30.49 -17.25 -13.17
N SER A 404 -29.91 -17.35 -11.99
CA SER A 404 -30.62 -17.56 -10.72
C SER A 404 -29.93 -16.84 -9.59
N ASP A 405 -30.57 -16.68 -8.44
CA ASP A 405 -30.00 -16.07 -7.25
C ASP A 405 -28.81 -16.86 -6.69
N ARG A 406 -28.61 -18.10 -7.13
CA ARG A 406 -27.53 -18.99 -6.66
C ARG A 406 -26.29 -18.97 -7.52
N VAL A 407 -26.40 -18.67 -8.80
CA VAL A 407 -25.25 -18.78 -9.74
C VAL A 407 -25.06 -17.48 -10.50
N GLY A 408 -23.82 -17.06 -10.60
CA GLY A 408 -23.38 -15.94 -11.43
C GLY A 408 -22.20 -16.34 -12.31
N VAL A 409 -22.20 -15.83 -13.55
CA VAL A 409 -21.10 -16.02 -14.52
C VAL A 409 -20.74 -14.66 -15.08
N SER A 410 -19.44 -14.36 -15.24
CA SER A 410 -18.95 -13.15 -15.87
C SER A 410 -17.81 -13.46 -16.81
N ALA A 411 -17.90 -13.01 -18.04
CA ALA A 411 -16.84 -13.05 -19.04
C ALA A 411 -16.32 -11.63 -19.29
N VAL A 412 -15.00 -11.47 -19.36
CA VAL A 412 -14.31 -10.21 -19.63
C VAL A 412 -13.37 -10.43 -20.79
N LEU A 413 -13.33 -9.48 -21.70
CA LEU A 413 -12.36 -9.43 -22.79
C LEU A 413 -11.72 -8.04 -22.77
N ARG A 414 -10.39 -7.98 -22.70
CA ARG A 414 -9.61 -6.74 -22.69
C ARG A 414 -8.52 -6.80 -23.76
N GLU A 415 -8.19 -5.64 -24.31
CA GLU A 415 -7.06 -5.41 -25.18
C GLU A 415 -6.35 -4.12 -24.78
N GLU A 416 -5.04 -4.08 -24.88
CA GLU A 416 -4.20 -2.94 -24.50
C GLU A 416 -3.24 -2.56 -25.61
N LEU A 417 -2.99 -1.26 -25.77
CA LEU A 417 -1.97 -0.68 -26.62
C LEU A 417 -0.95 0.04 -25.76
N PHE A 418 0.33 -0.28 -25.93
CA PHE A 418 1.46 0.40 -25.29
C PHE A 418 2.41 0.96 -26.35
N GLY A 419 2.43 2.29 -26.50
CA GLY A 419 3.09 2.89 -27.65
C GLY A 419 2.47 2.39 -28.96
N ASP A 420 3.25 1.64 -29.73
CA ASP A 420 2.82 1.07 -31.02
C ASP A 420 2.52 -0.45 -30.94
N THR A 421 2.55 -1.04 -29.73
CA THR A 421 2.43 -2.49 -29.54
C THR A 421 1.10 -2.84 -28.89
N PHE A 422 0.28 -3.64 -29.60
CA PHE A 422 -0.93 -4.22 -29.02
C PHE A 422 -0.59 -5.46 -28.18
N SER A 423 -1.28 -5.59 -27.04
CA SER A 423 -1.33 -6.87 -26.33
C SER A 423 -2.13 -7.87 -27.16
N PRO A 424 -1.86 -9.18 -27.04
CA PRO A 424 -2.86 -10.15 -27.38
C PRO A 424 -4.12 -9.98 -26.53
N LEU A 425 -5.27 -10.44 -27.02
CA LEU A 425 -6.51 -10.40 -26.24
C LEU A 425 -6.34 -11.03 -24.86
N ILE A 426 -6.88 -10.36 -23.85
CA ILE A 426 -6.79 -10.71 -22.44
C ILE A 426 -8.18 -11.21 -21.99
N PRO A 427 -8.45 -12.52 -22.08
CA PRO A 427 -9.70 -13.11 -21.62
C PRO A 427 -9.69 -13.35 -20.12
N ALA A 428 -10.86 -13.20 -19.49
CA ALA A 428 -11.08 -13.68 -18.13
C ALA A 428 -12.50 -14.24 -17.98
N LEU A 429 -12.62 -15.28 -17.17
CA LEU A 429 -13.88 -15.91 -16.81
C LEU A 429 -14.01 -16.00 -15.30
N PHE A 430 -15.17 -15.65 -14.77
CA PHE A 430 -15.52 -15.68 -13.37
C PHE A 430 -16.83 -16.40 -13.14
N VAL A 431 -16.89 -17.22 -12.11
CA VAL A 431 -18.09 -17.93 -11.71
C VAL A 431 -18.25 -17.81 -10.19
N ASP A 432 -19.44 -17.58 -9.72
CA ASP A 432 -19.77 -17.72 -8.31
C ASP A 432 -21.03 -18.59 -8.11
N GLY A 433 -21.10 -19.27 -6.97
CA GLY A 433 -22.23 -20.11 -6.63
C GLY A 433 -22.50 -20.15 -5.13
N VAL A 434 -23.80 -20.08 -4.74
CA VAL A 434 -24.23 -20.28 -3.36
C VAL A 434 -24.37 -21.77 -3.09
N ILE A 435 -23.54 -22.28 -2.20
CA ILE A 435 -23.59 -23.68 -1.73
C ILE A 435 -24.66 -23.83 -0.65
N SER A 436 -24.72 -22.89 0.30
CA SER A 436 -25.68 -22.90 1.39
C SER A 436 -26.14 -21.49 1.75
N GLU A 437 -27.44 -21.27 1.75
CA GLU A 437 -28.05 -19.99 2.15
C GLU A 437 -27.98 -19.76 3.66
N ARG A 438 -28.14 -20.82 4.47
CA ARG A 438 -28.12 -20.72 5.94
C ARG A 438 -26.80 -20.23 6.51
N GLY A 439 -25.68 -20.63 5.90
CA GLY A 439 -24.33 -20.22 6.31
C GLY A 439 -23.73 -19.16 5.38
N ASN A 440 -24.49 -18.62 4.41
CA ASN A 440 -23.97 -17.76 3.35
C ASN A 440 -22.68 -18.33 2.71
N ILE A 441 -22.65 -19.65 2.51
CA ILE A 441 -21.47 -20.31 1.96
C ILE A 441 -21.49 -20.13 0.44
N MET A 442 -20.44 -19.52 -0.06
CA MET A 442 -20.27 -19.26 -1.49
C MET A 442 -18.95 -19.86 -1.99
N ALA A 443 -19.01 -20.48 -3.16
CA ALA A 443 -17.82 -20.81 -3.94
C ALA A 443 -17.60 -19.78 -5.04
N LYS A 444 -16.35 -19.53 -5.37
CA LYS A 444 -15.90 -18.66 -6.45
C LYS A 444 -14.80 -19.34 -7.21
N ALA A 445 -14.79 -19.19 -8.53
CA ALA A 445 -13.67 -19.64 -9.37
C ALA A 445 -13.45 -18.61 -10.47
N SER A 446 -12.19 -18.43 -10.85
CA SER A 446 -11.86 -17.54 -11.95
C SER A 446 -10.55 -17.92 -12.62
N VAL A 447 -10.43 -17.55 -13.90
CA VAL A 447 -9.21 -17.69 -14.69
C VAL A 447 -9.04 -16.45 -15.55
N SER A 448 -7.80 -15.97 -15.66
CA SER A 448 -7.46 -14.87 -16.56
C SER A 448 -6.08 -15.05 -17.17
N ARG A 449 -5.90 -14.49 -18.36
CA ARG A 449 -4.60 -14.24 -18.96
C ARG A 449 -4.25 -12.78 -18.77
N ASN A 450 -3.03 -12.48 -18.38
CA ASN A 450 -2.57 -11.12 -18.14
C ASN A 450 -1.20 -10.87 -18.77
N TYR A 451 -0.91 -9.59 -19.04
CA TYR A 451 0.35 -9.11 -19.60
C TYR A 451 0.85 -7.93 -18.78
N ARG A 452 2.17 -7.76 -18.73
CA ARG A 452 2.80 -6.54 -18.26
C ARG A 452 3.84 -6.07 -19.25
N PHE A 453 3.67 -4.88 -19.76
CA PHE A 453 4.66 -4.23 -20.62
C PHE A 453 5.84 -3.71 -19.78
N PRO A 454 7.07 -3.69 -20.35
CA PRO A 454 8.23 -3.12 -19.70
C PRO A 454 8.00 -1.66 -19.30
N THR A 455 8.55 -1.25 -18.17
CA THR A 455 8.52 0.15 -17.70
C THR A 455 9.45 1.02 -18.55
N LEU A 456 9.33 2.36 -18.43
CA LEU A 456 10.21 3.23 -19.20
C LEU A 456 11.68 3.11 -18.75
N ASN A 457 11.95 2.81 -17.48
CA ASN A 457 13.31 2.53 -17.02
C ASN A 457 13.81 1.17 -17.53
N ASP A 458 12.96 0.16 -17.61
CA ASP A 458 13.34 -1.13 -18.22
C ASP A 458 13.83 -0.92 -19.67
N LEU A 459 13.19 -0.03 -20.41
CA LEU A 459 13.51 0.22 -21.81
C LEU A 459 14.67 1.21 -22.01
N TYR A 460 14.69 2.32 -21.25
CA TYR A 460 15.47 3.52 -21.61
C TYR A 460 16.41 4.01 -20.53
N PHE A 461 16.47 3.40 -19.34
CA PHE A 461 17.37 3.84 -18.28
C PHE A 461 18.84 3.79 -18.71
N LEU A 462 19.63 4.82 -18.37
CA LEU A 462 21.05 4.88 -18.72
C LEU A 462 21.92 4.92 -17.44
N PRO A 463 22.98 4.05 -17.39
CA PRO A 463 23.29 2.97 -18.31
C PRO A 463 22.42 1.73 -18.01
N GLY A 464 22.02 0.98 -19.02
CA GLY A 464 21.53 -0.38 -18.84
C GLY A 464 20.14 -0.71 -19.35
N GLY A 465 19.27 0.25 -19.65
CA GLY A 465 17.94 -0.04 -20.24
C GLY A 465 18.05 -0.92 -21.51
N ASN A 466 17.02 -1.71 -21.77
CA ASN A 466 16.99 -2.67 -22.88
C ASN A 466 15.70 -2.51 -23.69
N PRO A 467 15.76 -1.86 -24.87
CA PRO A 467 14.59 -1.67 -25.74
C PRO A 467 14.02 -2.97 -26.33
N ASP A 468 14.78 -4.06 -26.34
CA ASP A 468 14.38 -5.34 -26.94
C ASP A 468 13.59 -6.24 -25.98
N LEU A 469 13.20 -5.73 -24.81
CA LEU A 469 12.41 -6.49 -23.84
C LEU A 469 11.03 -6.84 -24.37
N LYS A 470 10.64 -8.08 -24.12
CA LYS A 470 9.29 -8.59 -24.39
C LYS A 470 8.38 -8.31 -23.20
N PRO A 471 7.06 -8.14 -23.43
CA PRO A 471 6.10 -8.13 -22.35
C PRO A 471 6.09 -9.44 -21.56
N GLU A 472 5.98 -9.35 -20.25
CA GLU A 472 5.69 -10.50 -19.39
C GLU A 472 4.25 -10.96 -19.65
N ARG A 473 4.01 -12.27 -19.57
CA ARG A 473 2.71 -12.88 -19.83
C ARG A 473 2.42 -13.98 -18.84
N GLY A 474 1.19 -14.07 -18.39
CA GLY A 474 0.84 -15.05 -17.38
C GLY A 474 -0.61 -15.51 -17.44
N TRP A 475 -0.83 -16.71 -16.89
CA TRP A 475 -2.14 -17.24 -16.57
C TRP A 475 -2.28 -17.29 -15.07
N THR A 476 -3.45 -16.89 -14.56
CA THR A 476 -3.79 -16.95 -13.15
C THR A 476 -5.11 -17.68 -12.99
N TYR A 477 -5.16 -18.58 -12.02
CA TYR A 477 -6.33 -19.36 -11.60
C TYR A 477 -6.61 -19.07 -10.13
N ASP A 478 -7.89 -18.88 -9.80
CA ASP A 478 -8.33 -18.66 -8.44
C ASP A 478 -9.54 -19.55 -8.13
N VAL A 479 -9.53 -20.19 -6.96
CA VAL A 479 -10.69 -20.88 -6.40
C VAL A 479 -10.84 -20.46 -4.95
N GLY A 480 -12.04 -20.06 -4.54
CA GLY A 480 -12.27 -19.59 -3.18
C GLY A 480 -13.61 -20.02 -2.61
N LEU A 481 -13.64 -20.13 -1.29
CA LEU A 481 -14.84 -20.31 -0.50
C LEU A 481 -14.94 -19.13 0.48
N SER A 482 -16.16 -18.66 0.70
CA SER A 482 -16.44 -17.67 1.73
C SER A 482 -17.71 -18.01 2.48
N PHE A 483 -17.80 -17.61 3.75
CA PHE A 483 -18.96 -17.76 4.57
C PHE A 483 -19.20 -16.50 5.40
N ALA A 484 -20.46 -16.28 5.82
CA ALA A 484 -20.83 -15.25 6.76
C ALA A 484 -22.02 -15.71 7.57
N VAL A 485 -21.86 -15.81 8.88
CA VAL A 485 -22.89 -16.20 9.84
C VAL A 485 -22.94 -15.21 10.99
N GLY A 486 -24.11 -15.04 11.59
CA GLY A 486 -24.23 -14.13 12.72
C GLY A 486 -25.63 -14.12 13.31
N CYS A 487 -25.71 -13.47 14.46
CA CYS A 487 -26.94 -13.15 15.16
C CYS A 487 -26.94 -11.64 15.43
N GLU A 488 -27.92 -10.93 14.90
CA GLU A 488 -28.03 -9.49 15.04
C GLU A 488 -27.88 -9.04 16.49
N GLY A 489 -27.06 -8.05 16.75
CA GLY A 489 -26.77 -7.50 18.08
C GLY A 489 -25.93 -8.43 18.98
N VAL A 490 -25.54 -9.63 18.58
CA VAL A 490 -24.80 -10.60 19.39
C VAL A 490 -23.42 -10.88 18.79
N TYR A 491 -23.38 -11.42 17.57
CA TYR A 491 -22.11 -11.69 16.89
C TYR A 491 -22.23 -11.69 15.37
N SER A 492 -21.11 -11.42 14.71
CA SER A 492 -20.90 -11.57 13.27
C SER A 492 -19.57 -12.31 13.06
N LEU A 493 -19.61 -13.43 12.36
CA LEU A 493 -18.42 -14.17 11.96
C LEU A 493 -18.40 -14.35 10.45
N SER A 494 -17.36 -13.91 9.80
CA SER A 494 -17.14 -14.12 8.37
C SER A 494 -15.74 -14.66 8.12
N GLY A 495 -15.57 -15.37 7.01
CA GLY A 495 -14.28 -15.88 6.61
C GLY A 495 -14.23 -16.23 5.13
N SER A 496 -13.01 -16.29 4.62
CA SER A 496 -12.73 -16.75 3.27
C SER A 496 -11.44 -17.56 3.23
N ALA A 497 -11.42 -18.55 2.35
CA ALA A 497 -10.24 -19.31 1.98
C ALA A 497 -10.13 -19.30 0.47
N SER A 498 -8.98 -18.95 -0.07
CA SER A 498 -8.73 -18.98 -1.50
C SER A 498 -7.42 -19.68 -1.82
N TRP A 499 -7.47 -20.54 -2.82
CA TRP A 499 -6.31 -21.11 -3.48
C TRP A 499 -6.07 -20.34 -4.78
N PHE A 500 -4.81 -20.09 -5.08
CA PHE A 500 -4.39 -19.46 -6.32
C PHE A 500 -3.21 -20.20 -6.93
N ASP A 501 -3.11 -20.07 -8.25
CA ASP A 501 -2.00 -20.58 -9.05
C ASP A 501 -1.74 -19.58 -10.17
N SER A 502 -0.49 -19.15 -10.32
CA SER A 502 -0.08 -18.15 -11.31
C SER A 502 1.26 -18.51 -11.92
N TYR A 503 1.28 -18.62 -13.23
CA TYR A 503 2.47 -18.88 -14.02
C TYR A 503 2.78 -17.70 -14.92
N VAL A 504 3.96 -17.09 -14.76
CA VAL A 504 4.41 -15.90 -15.50
C VAL A 504 5.68 -16.19 -16.26
N SER A 505 5.62 -16.11 -17.59
CA SER A 505 6.75 -16.26 -18.49
C SER A 505 7.32 -14.90 -18.90
N ASP A 506 8.56 -14.94 -19.38
CA ASP A 506 9.32 -13.76 -19.82
C ASP A 506 9.53 -12.73 -18.70
N TRP A 507 9.64 -13.15 -17.43
CA TRP A 507 9.81 -12.28 -16.28
C TRP A 507 11.04 -11.41 -16.40
N ILE A 508 10.88 -10.10 -16.19
CA ILE A 508 11.93 -9.09 -16.32
C ILE A 508 12.70 -8.98 -15.00
N LEU A 509 14.01 -9.20 -15.08
CA LEU A 509 14.93 -9.00 -13.96
C LEU A 509 16.10 -8.10 -14.37
N TRP A 510 16.49 -7.21 -13.45
CA TRP A 510 17.71 -6.42 -13.55
C TRP A 510 18.90 -7.25 -13.07
N LEU A 511 19.83 -7.54 -13.97
CA LEU A 511 20.98 -8.38 -13.72
C LEU A 511 22.28 -7.62 -13.91
N PRO A 512 23.35 -7.93 -13.13
CA PRO A 512 24.65 -7.34 -13.34
C PRO A 512 25.22 -7.75 -14.70
N THR A 513 25.86 -6.80 -15.37
CA THR A 513 26.58 -7.02 -16.62
C THR A 513 28.07 -7.10 -16.36
N THR A 514 28.83 -7.66 -17.32
CA THR A 514 30.31 -7.65 -17.28
C THR A 514 30.93 -6.25 -17.33
N LYS A 515 30.11 -5.23 -17.66
CA LYS A 515 30.52 -3.82 -17.74
C LYS A 515 30.32 -3.05 -16.42
N GLY A 516 29.89 -3.71 -15.32
CA GLY A 516 29.75 -3.11 -14.01
C GLY A 516 28.44 -2.35 -13.77
N PHE A 517 27.43 -2.47 -14.63
CA PHE A 517 26.09 -1.93 -14.42
C PHE A 517 25.03 -3.02 -14.53
N PHE A 518 23.82 -2.77 -14.06
CA PHE A 518 22.67 -3.66 -14.17
C PHE A 518 21.89 -3.38 -15.47
N SER A 519 21.37 -4.44 -16.09
CA SER A 519 20.51 -4.34 -17.28
C SER A 519 19.34 -5.32 -17.16
N PRO A 520 18.12 -4.91 -17.53
CA PRO A 520 16.94 -5.77 -17.47
C PRO A 520 16.92 -6.77 -18.64
N ARG A 521 16.49 -7.98 -18.33
CA ARG A 521 16.33 -9.08 -19.29
C ARG A 521 15.11 -9.90 -18.99
N ASN A 522 14.49 -10.49 -20.01
CA ASN A 522 13.49 -11.53 -19.87
C ASN A 522 14.22 -12.85 -19.63
N VAL A 523 14.24 -13.36 -18.41
CA VAL A 523 15.17 -14.46 -18.08
C VAL A 523 14.52 -15.59 -17.28
N LYS A 524 13.30 -15.41 -16.80
CA LYS A 524 12.71 -16.38 -15.88
C LYS A 524 11.25 -16.64 -16.18
N ASP A 525 10.86 -17.87 -15.90
CA ASP A 525 9.48 -18.26 -15.70
C ASP A 525 9.27 -18.39 -14.19
N VAL A 526 8.25 -17.75 -13.69
CA VAL A 526 7.94 -17.74 -12.26
C VAL A 526 6.61 -18.41 -12.03
N HIS A 527 6.61 -19.42 -11.15
CA HIS A 527 5.42 -20.09 -10.67
C HIS A 527 5.14 -19.68 -9.22
N ALA A 528 4.04 -18.97 -9.02
CA ALA A 528 3.56 -18.55 -7.71
C ALA A 528 2.21 -19.21 -7.43
N TYR A 529 2.11 -19.92 -6.31
CA TYR A 529 0.88 -20.62 -5.91
C TYR A 529 0.70 -20.54 -4.40
N GLY A 530 -0.49 -20.90 -3.91
CA GLY A 530 -0.67 -20.91 -2.47
C GLY A 530 -2.09 -20.81 -1.99
N VAL A 531 -2.21 -20.48 -0.70
CA VAL A 531 -3.48 -20.34 0.00
C VAL A 531 -3.52 -19.04 0.78
N GLU A 532 -4.61 -18.31 0.67
CA GLU A 532 -4.91 -17.13 1.47
C GLU A 532 -6.14 -17.40 2.33
N LEU A 533 -6.04 -17.12 3.62
CA LEU A 533 -7.13 -17.20 4.60
C LEU A 533 -7.39 -15.83 5.19
N GLN A 534 -8.67 -15.50 5.37
CA GLN A 534 -9.10 -14.30 6.06
C GLN A 534 -10.29 -14.63 6.96
N SER A 535 -10.32 -14.06 8.16
CA SER A 535 -11.44 -14.18 9.09
C SER A 535 -11.71 -12.85 9.80
N SER A 536 -12.96 -12.59 10.13
CA SER A 536 -13.39 -11.45 10.93
C SER A 536 -14.49 -11.90 11.89
N LEU A 537 -14.32 -11.60 13.16
CA LEU A 537 -15.25 -11.90 14.23
C LEU A 537 -15.56 -10.63 15.02
N ASP A 538 -16.82 -10.22 15.06
CA ASP A 538 -17.32 -9.17 15.94
C ASP A 538 -18.29 -9.77 16.94
N VAL A 539 -18.10 -9.49 18.24
CA VAL A 539 -18.96 -10.00 19.31
C VAL A 539 -19.32 -8.87 20.27
N ALA A 540 -20.60 -8.72 20.56
CA ALA A 540 -21.10 -7.89 21.66
C ALA A 540 -21.07 -8.72 22.95
N LEU A 541 -20.00 -8.60 23.74
CA LEU A 541 -19.87 -9.30 25.03
C LEU A 541 -20.88 -8.77 26.07
N SER A 542 -21.24 -7.49 25.96
CA SER A 542 -22.31 -6.84 26.71
C SER A 542 -22.79 -5.60 25.96
N PRO A 543 -23.88 -4.93 26.37
CA PRO A 543 -24.31 -3.68 25.73
C PRO A 543 -23.25 -2.55 25.70
N SER A 544 -22.21 -2.65 26.53
CA SER A 544 -21.14 -1.66 26.64
C SER A 544 -19.76 -2.21 26.23
N VAL A 545 -19.63 -3.49 25.90
CA VAL A 545 -18.34 -4.13 25.58
C VAL A 545 -18.45 -4.87 24.25
N GLN A 546 -17.63 -4.49 23.30
CA GLN A 546 -17.50 -5.14 21.98
C GLN A 546 -16.08 -5.62 21.78
N LEU A 547 -15.94 -6.85 21.24
CA LEU A 547 -14.69 -7.44 20.79
C LEU A 547 -14.74 -7.64 19.29
N SER A 548 -13.74 -7.13 18.57
CA SER A 548 -13.51 -7.38 17.15
C SER A 548 -12.16 -8.08 16.97
N LEU A 549 -12.13 -9.16 16.21
CA LEU A 549 -10.91 -9.91 15.89
C LEU A 549 -10.86 -10.11 14.37
N ASP A 550 -9.80 -9.62 13.74
CA ASP A 550 -9.52 -9.83 12.33
C ASP A 550 -8.21 -10.61 12.19
N GLY A 551 -8.18 -11.59 11.31
CA GLY A 551 -7.00 -12.42 11.07
C GLY A 551 -6.81 -12.71 9.59
N THR A 552 -5.55 -12.69 9.14
CA THR A 552 -5.17 -13.11 7.79
C THR A 552 -3.97 -14.05 7.86
N TYR A 553 -3.91 -14.97 6.91
CA TYR A 553 -2.77 -15.85 6.70
C TYR A 553 -2.57 -16.07 5.21
N SER A 554 -1.32 -16.08 4.77
CA SER A 554 -0.96 -16.46 3.41
C SER A 554 0.24 -17.39 3.41
N TRP A 555 0.13 -18.46 2.63
CA TRP A 555 1.23 -19.33 2.23
C TRP A 555 1.45 -19.13 0.74
N THR A 556 2.64 -18.65 0.37
CA THR A 556 2.93 -18.13 -0.97
C THR A 556 4.32 -18.57 -1.45
N PRO A 557 4.53 -19.83 -1.83
CA PRO A 557 5.67 -20.22 -2.62
C PRO A 557 5.67 -19.46 -3.95
N SER A 558 6.80 -18.85 -4.30
CA SER A 558 7.00 -18.14 -5.57
C SER A 558 8.39 -18.50 -6.09
N ARG A 559 8.45 -19.40 -7.07
CA ARG A 559 9.69 -20.05 -7.48
C ARG A 559 10.06 -19.75 -8.91
N ASN A 560 11.37 -19.64 -9.14
CA ASN A 560 11.91 -19.61 -10.49
C ASN A 560 11.87 -21.02 -11.09
N GLU A 561 11.09 -21.22 -12.14
CA GLU A 561 11.02 -22.48 -12.90
C GLU A 561 11.60 -22.34 -14.31
N GLY A 562 12.20 -21.18 -14.62
CA GLY A 562 12.87 -20.96 -15.90
C GLY A 562 14.17 -21.78 -16.05
N GLU A 563 14.68 -21.83 -17.25
CA GLU A 563 15.95 -22.50 -17.55
C GLU A 563 17.14 -21.78 -16.86
N PRO A 564 18.19 -22.50 -16.47
CA PRO A 564 19.37 -21.89 -15.90
C PRO A 564 20.08 -21.00 -16.94
N MET A 565 20.41 -19.78 -16.57
CA MET A 565 21.09 -18.82 -17.45
C MET A 565 22.55 -19.18 -17.73
N SER A 566 23.13 -20.01 -16.87
CA SER A 566 24.49 -20.55 -16.98
C SER A 566 24.61 -21.81 -16.13
N PRO A 567 25.67 -22.64 -16.33
CA PRO A 567 25.94 -23.78 -15.45
C PRO A 567 26.13 -23.41 -13.96
N ALA A 568 26.43 -22.16 -13.66
CA ALA A 568 26.59 -21.63 -12.31
C ALA A 568 25.29 -21.07 -11.71
N ASP A 569 24.21 -20.99 -12.47
CA ASP A 569 22.92 -20.48 -11.99
C ASP A 569 22.25 -21.49 -11.05
N LYS A 570 22.21 -21.15 -9.77
CA LYS A 570 21.57 -21.95 -8.70
C LYS A 570 20.16 -21.46 -8.35
N SER A 571 19.57 -20.59 -9.15
CA SER A 571 18.28 -19.96 -8.85
C SER A 571 17.06 -20.80 -9.25
N VAL A 572 17.23 -21.83 -10.08
CA VAL A 572 16.12 -22.69 -10.55
C VAL A 572 15.53 -23.49 -9.40
N GLY A 573 14.22 -23.52 -9.28
CA GLY A 573 13.46 -24.15 -8.20
C GLY A 573 13.50 -23.37 -6.87
N LYS A 574 14.14 -22.20 -6.81
CA LYS A 574 14.32 -21.41 -5.60
C LYS A 574 13.27 -20.32 -5.44
N GLN A 575 12.97 -19.98 -4.17
CA GLN A 575 12.07 -18.89 -3.79
C GLN A 575 12.63 -17.56 -4.30
N LEU A 576 11.75 -16.66 -4.76
CA LEU A 576 12.16 -15.32 -5.17
C LEU A 576 12.72 -14.52 -3.98
N PRO A 577 13.75 -13.67 -4.21
CA PRO A 577 14.34 -12.84 -3.17
C PRO A 577 13.31 -11.91 -2.51
N TYR A 578 13.46 -11.74 -1.18
CA TYR A 578 12.62 -10.90 -0.34
C TYR A 578 11.13 -11.28 -0.28
N VAL A 579 10.72 -12.40 -0.82
CA VAL A 579 9.35 -12.91 -0.74
C VAL A 579 9.24 -13.91 0.41
N PRO A 580 8.49 -13.63 1.50
CA PRO A 580 8.23 -14.60 2.55
C PRO A 580 7.28 -15.69 2.05
N GLU A 581 7.53 -16.96 2.41
CA GLU A 581 6.59 -18.04 2.11
C GLU A 581 5.34 -17.97 2.97
N HIS A 582 5.48 -17.52 4.22
CA HIS A 582 4.37 -17.42 5.17
C HIS A 582 4.26 -16.00 5.70
N THR A 583 3.05 -15.46 5.67
CA THR A 583 2.69 -14.20 6.32
C THR A 583 1.42 -14.40 7.14
N ALA A 584 1.31 -13.74 8.28
CA ALA A 584 0.10 -13.75 9.07
C ALA A 584 -0.10 -12.42 9.79
N THR A 585 -1.36 -12.02 9.97
CA THR A 585 -1.72 -10.85 10.77
C THR A 585 -2.88 -11.19 11.70
N VAL A 586 -2.86 -10.61 12.89
CA VAL A 586 -3.99 -10.63 13.82
C VAL A 586 -4.19 -9.23 14.39
N THR A 587 -5.39 -8.72 14.28
CA THR A 587 -5.80 -7.45 14.87
C THR A 587 -6.96 -7.70 15.82
N GLY A 588 -6.80 -7.32 17.09
CA GLY A 588 -7.82 -7.43 18.12
C GLY A 588 -8.18 -6.06 18.67
N ARG A 589 -9.48 -5.72 18.66
CA ARG A 589 -10.00 -4.47 19.22
C ARG A 589 -11.03 -4.78 20.29
N LEU A 590 -10.77 -4.28 21.50
CA LEU A 590 -11.72 -4.32 22.61
C LEU A 590 -12.23 -2.89 22.86
N THR A 591 -13.52 -2.68 22.65
CA THR A 591 -14.18 -1.40 22.92
C THR A 591 -15.04 -1.53 24.17
N TRP A 592 -14.81 -0.64 25.13
CA TRP A 592 -15.61 -0.53 26.36
C TRP A 592 -16.07 0.93 26.54
N ARG A 593 -17.35 1.18 26.30
CA ARG A 593 -17.92 2.53 26.28
C ARG A 593 -17.12 3.45 25.35
N THR A 594 -16.38 4.42 25.90
CA THR A 594 -15.53 5.38 25.18
C THR A 594 -14.05 5.01 25.17
N TRP A 595 -13.68 3.84 25.72
CA TRP A 595 -12.34 3.28 25.66
C TRP A 595 -12.23 2.31 24.50
N SER A 596 -11.09 2.29 23.83
CA SER A 596 -10.74 1.29 22.84
C SER A 596 -9.29 0.84 23.04
N LEU A 597 -9.10 -0.46 23.18
CA LEU A 597 -7.79 -1.10 23.22
C LEU A 597 -7.63 -1.86 21.91
N LEU A 598 -6.60 -1.53 21.15
CA LEU A 598 -6.27 -2.20 19.89
C LEU A 598 -4.91 -2.87 20.03
N TYR A 599 -4.85 -4.14 19.70
CA TYR A 599 -3.62 -4.92 19.61
C TYR A 599 -3.45 -5.41 18.18
N LYS A 600 -2.24 -5.29 17.63
CA LYS A 600 -1.87 -5.75 16.30
C LYS A 600 -0.63 -6.62 16.36
N TRP A 601 -0.71 -7.74 15.68
CA TRP A 601 0.39 -8.66 15.50
C TRP A 601 0.55 -8.97 14.03
N ASN A 602 1.79 -8.98 13.54
CA ASN A 602 2.11 -9.54 12.24
C ASN A 602 3.34 -10.44 12.31
N TYR A 603 3.40 -11.38 11.37
CA TYR A 603 4.42 -12.38 11.23
C TYR A 603 4.88 -12.47 9.79
N TYR A 604 6.19 -12.49 9.59
CA TYR A 604 6.84 -12.80 8.32
C TYR A 604 7.85 -13.92 8.52
N SER A 605 7.77 -14.96 7.68
CA SER A 605 8.76 -16.04 7.67
C SER A 605 10.12 -15.55 7.16
N GLU A 606 11.11 -16.42 7.23
CA GLU A 606 12.43 -16.20 6.64
C GLU A 606 12.32 -15.79 5.17
N ARG A 607 13.19 -14.88 4.72
CA ARG A 607 13.26 -14.38 3.34
C ARG A 607 14.69 -14.43 2.86
N TYR A 608 14.88 -14.86 1.62
CA TYR A 608 16.19 -14.88 0.99
C TYR A 608 16.49 -13.51 0.37
N THR A 609 17.75 -13.10 0.41
CA THR A 609 18.22 -11.84 -0.20
C THR A 609 18.76 -12.06 -1.61
N MET A 610 19.11 -13.32 -1.96
CA MET A 610 19.69 -13.74 -3.23
C MET A 610 18.82 -14.81 -3.89
N SER A 611 18.82 -14.84 -5.22
CA SER A 611 18.07 -15.84 -6.01
C SER A 611 18.55 -17.28 -5.80
N SER A 612 19.78 -17.51 -5.34
CA SER A 612 20.31 -18.83 -5.01
C SER A 612 19.79 -19.40 -3.70
N ASN A 613 19.07 -18.60 -2.91
CA ASN A 613 18.62 -18.91 -1.53
C ASN A 613 19.79 -19.35 -0.64
N ASP A 614 20.86 -18.58 -0.66
CA ASP A 614 22.02 -18.82 0.19
C ASP A 614 21.65 -18.73 1.67
N LEU A 615 22.15 -19.68 2.47
CA LEU A 615 21.88 -19.78 3.92
C LEU A 615 22.87 -18.99 4.78
N SER A 616 23.81 -18.26 4.18
CA SER A 616 24.71 -17.36 4.90
C SER A 616 23.94 -16.24 5.60
N LEU A 617 24.59 -15.56 6.55
CA LEU A 617 23.97 -14.43 7.28
C LEU A 617 23.56 -13.27 6.37
N SER A 618 24.27 -13.06 5.26
CA SER A 618 23.89 -12.07 4.24
C SER A 618 22.92 -12.62 3.19
N GLY A 619 22.78 -13.93 3.07
CA GLY A 619 21.90 -14.61 2.10
C GLY A 619 20.46 -14.69 2.54
N ARG A 620 20.15 -14.44 3.82
CA ARG A 620 18.80 -14.54 4.36
C ARG A 620 18.51 -13.52 5.45
N LEU A 621 17.25 -13.12 5.54
CA LEU A 621 16.69 -12.36 6.65
C LEU A 621 15.90 -13.29 7.57
N PRO A 622 16.12 -13.25 8.88
CA PRO A 622 15.40 -14.10 9.83
C PRO A 622 13.91 -13.77 9.86
N THR A 623 13.14 -14.71 10.36
CA THR A 623 11.74 -14.50 10.76
C THR A 623 11.64 -13.40 11.80
N TYR A 624 10.57 -12.59 11.74
CA TYR A 624 10.25 -11.62 12.80
C TYR A 624 8.74 -11.47 13.02
N TYR A 625 8.41 -10.94 14.20
CA TYR A 625 7.04 -10.65 14.62
C TYR A 625 6.97 -9.19 15.08
N MET A 626 5.95 -8.47 14.65
CA MET A 626 5.70 -7.12 15.14
C MET A 626 4.47 -7.13 16.05
N ASN A 627 4.57 -6.43 17.16
CA ASN A 627 3.52 -6.31 18.16
C ASN A 627 3.31 -4.85 18.47
N ASN A 628 2.11 -4.33 18.18
CA ASN A 628 1.75 -2.95 18.45
C ASN A 628 0.50 -2.90 19.32
N ILE A 629 0.44 -1.95 20.24
CA ILE A 629 -0.72 -1.73 21.09
C ILE A 629 -1.11 -0.26 21.08
N THR A 630 -2.39 0.03 20.97
CA THR A 630 -2.93 1.39 21.00
C THR A 630 -4.09 1.45 21.98
N LEU A 631 -4.04 2.41 22.91
CA LEU A 631 -5.13 2.74 23.82
C LEU A 631 -5.73 4.08 23.40
N GLU A 632 -7.04 4.11 23.22
CA GLU A 632 -7.80 5.31 22.88
C GLU A 632 -8.85 5.61 23.93
N LYS A 633 -9.06 6.89 24.25
CA LYS A 633 -10.15 7.40 25.07
C LYS A 633 -10.86 8.55 24.36
N GLY A 634 -12.15 8.38 24.13
CA GLY A 634 -13.04 9.43 23.63
C GLY A 634 -13.72 10.22 24.78
N PHE A 635 -13.87 11.54 24.59
CA PHE A 635 -14.64 12.44 25.46
C PHE A 635 -15.61 13.21 24.58
N SER A 636 -16.87 13.31 25.03
CA SER A 636 -17.87 14.14 24.36
C SER A 636 -18.21 15.33 25.25
N LEU A 637 -17.71 16.50 24.85
CA LEU A 637 -18.00 17.78 25.53
C LEU A 637 -19.13 18.51 24.80
N PRO A 638 -19.80 19.50 25.45
CA PRO A 638 -20.87 20.26 24.80
C PRO A 638 -20.43 21.00 23.52
N TRP A 639 -19.14 21.34 23.41
CA TRP A 639 -18.57 22.14 22.32
C TRP A 639 -17.67 21.34 21.36
N ALA A 640 -17.20 20.14 21.73
CA ALA A 640 -16.36 19.30 20.90
C ALA A 640 -16.37 17.84 21.34
N ASP A 641 -16.09 16.94 20.40
CA ASP A 641 -15.62 15.59 20.67
C ASP A 641 -14.09 15.58 20.66
N LEU A 642 -13.49 15.03 21.73
CA LEU A 642 -12.04 14.87 21.86
C LEU A 642 -11.68 13.39 21.84
N SER A 643 -10.52 13.06 21.27
CA SER A 643 -9.91 11.74 21.38
C SER A 643 -8.46 11.84 21.80
N LEU A 644 -8.08 11.04 22.78
CA LEU A 644 -6.69 10.87 23.22
C LEU A 644 -6.27 9.46 22.88
N LYS A 645 -5.11 9.30 22.20
CA LYS A 645 -4.55 8.00 21.88
C LYS A 645 -3.10 7.90 22.32
N CYS A 646 -2.71 6.73 22.76
CA CYS A 646 -1.35 6.36 23.09
C CYS A 646 -1.04 5.06 22.35
N ALA A 647 -0.04 5.07 21.48
CA ALA A 647 0.40 3.90 20.74
C ALA A 647 1.83 3.53 21.16
N ILE A 648 2.07 2.24 21.29
CA ILE A 648 3.39 1.63 21.48
C ILE A 648 3.61 0.70 20.30
N ASN A 649 4.57 1.03 19.48
CA ASN A 649 4.97 0.22 18.34
C ASN A 649 6.19 -0.62 18.71
N ASN A 650 6.29 -1.83 18.16
CA ASN A 650 7.31 -2.80 18.50
C ASN A 650 7.39 -3.04 20.02
N LEU A 651 6.28 -3.46 20.63
CA LEU A 651 6.08 -3.57 22.08
C LEU A 651 7.16 -4.41 22.80
N PHE A 652 7.69 -5.42 22.13
CA PHE A 652 8.69 -6.33 22.69
C PHE A 652 10.13 -5.98 22.29
N ASP A 653 10.36 -4.81 21.68
CA ASP A 653 11.69 -4.34 21.23
C ASP A 653 12.42 -5.31 20.33
N GLU A 654 11.68 -5.94 19.38
CA GLU A 654 12.23 -6.91 18.43
C GLU A 654 13.25 -6.23 17.51
N GLU A 655 14.43 -6.83 17.40
CA GLU A 655 15.46 -6.42 16.43
C GLU A 655 15.16 -7.10 15.10
N TYR A 656 14.76 -6.35 14.09
CA TYR A 656 14.39 -6.92 12.79
C TYR A 656 14.95 -6.12 11.62
N LEU A 657 15.06 -6.80 10.49
CA LEU A 657 15.45 -6.25 9.21
C LEU A 657 14.34 -6.53 8.18
N SER A 658 13.83 -5.50 7.55
CA SER A 658 12.94 -5.66 6.39
C SER A 658 13.75 -5.82 5.10
N VAL A 659 14.91 -5.18 5.04
CA VAL A 659 15.89 -5.25 3.95
C VAL A 659 17.29 -5.45 4.57
N LEU A 660 18.13 -6.21 3.90
CA LEU A 660 19.50 -6.50 4.35
C LEU A 660 20.27 -5.20 4.64
N SER A 661 20.98 -5.18 5.76
CA SER A 661 21.79 -4.03 6.22
C SER A 661 21.01 -2.71 6.37
N ARG A 662 19.68 -2.79 6.58
CA ARG A 662 18.83 -1.66 6.92
C ARG A 662 18.10 -1.93 8.23
N PRO A 663 18.68 -1.52 9.36
CA PRO A 663 18.07 -1.73 10.67
C PRO A 663 16.81 -0.91 10.81
N MET A 664 15.84 -1.46 11.52
CA MET A 664 14.56 -0.86 11.79
C MET A 664 14.50 -0.34 13.24
N PRO A 665 13.60 0.60 13.58
CA PRO A 665 13.50 1.13 14.93
C PRO A 665 13.01 0.05 15.91
N GLY A 666 13.58 0.05 17.10
CA GLY A 666 13.10 -0.70 18.26
C GLY A 666 11.78 -0.13 18.79
N ILE A 667 11.46 -0.43 20.07
CA ILE A 667 10.26 0.08 20.74
C ILE A 667 10.16 1.61 20.63
N ASN A 668 8.98 2.10 20.24
CA ASN A 668 8.72 3.53 20.10
C ASN A 668 7.27 3.88 20.50
N TYR A 669 7.04 5.16 20.80
CA TYR A 669 5.81 5.66 21.39
C TYR A 669 5.26 6.81 20.58
N GLU A 670 3.92 6.87 20.45
CA GLU A 670 3.21 7.94 19.78
C GLU A 670 1.99 8.36 20.63
N PHE A 671 1.70 9.66 20.64
CA PHE A 671 0.56 10.25 21.34
C PHE A 671 -0.21 11.14 20.39
N PHE A 672 -1.53 11.03 20.40
CA PHE A 672 -2.39 11.79 19.52
C PHE A 672 -3.51 12.47 20.31
N LEU A 673 -3.80 13.71 19.94
CA LEU A 673 -4.95 14.49 20.38
C LEU A 673 -5.80 14.81 19.15
N GLY A 674 -7.04 14.30 19.15
CA GLY A 674 -8.04 14.63 18.13
C GLY A 674 -9.09 15.58 18.69
N ILE A 675 -9.51 16.58 17.89
CA ILE A 675 -10.52 17.57 18.24
C ILE A 675 -11.50 17.69 17.07
N THR A 676 -12.79 17.51 17.36
CA THR A 676 -13.89 17.71 16.40
C THR A 676 -14.91 18.64 17.04
N PRO A 677 -14.90 19.95 16.73
CA PRO A 677 -15.86 20.90 17.27
C PRO A 677 -17.29 20.55 16.87
N LYS A 678 -18.24 20.86 17.77
CA LYS A 678 -19.68 20.74 17.54
C LYS A 678 -20.24 22.12 17.24
N TRP A 679 -20.76 22.29 16.06
CA TRP A 679 -21.44 23.52 15.68
C TRP A 679 -22.90 23.42 16.13
N LYS A 680 -23.38 24.42 16.88
CA LYS A 680 -24.81 24.53 17.13
C LYS A 680 -25.49 24.77 15.79
N ARG A 681 -26.42 23.91 15.45
CA ARG A 681 -27.34 24.10 14.31
C ARG A 681 -28.22 25.30 14.52
#